data_4a07439ef85c114efaf6aa0174c7c33f
#
_entry.id   4a07439ef85c114efaf6aa0174c7c33f
#
_cell.length_a   1.000
_cell.length_b   1.000
_cell.length_c   1.000
_cell.angle_alpha   90.00
_cell.angle_beta   90.00
_cell.angle_gamma   90.00
#
_symmetry.space_group_name_H-M   'P 1'
#
loop_
_entity.id
_entity.type
_entity.pdbx_description
1 polymer ?
#
loop_
_entity_poly.entity_id
_entity_poly.type
_entity_poly.pdbx_seq_one_letter_code
_entity_poly.pdbx_strand_id
1 'polypeptide(L)'
;MLRIPFLLLVVAAAHAATPVFQASFDNPQQTWAVDRGSAVLDSSVLREGHKSIRLEPGATSQDACVRLAPVNLTIGKRYELSGWVRTEDLAVRDLDRTPIAIGATLAMASMPFDVHAASLGGTEPWTRVSLKFVASRSQDQILLTAGEGGSFRGKAWFEGVHLDEIASSEEEWPARDAIQTFGPAYRYPAAGWIYLHIEGEPYERGYQHGHLMSREIPEYLERCAAVLGSKDHWDDYRTTANALFLRGFDRELLEEMRGIADGASDAGARWKDRRIDLVDIVVANTTVEMGELASAAAATPTGLEGLNLDVPPYSDPRRNSAKDHCSAFAATGPATRDGKMVIGHVTWWPLALAEQTNVMLDIKPASGHRILLQSYPGGIESGTDWYQNDAGVVLTETTIDQTPFNPDGTPVAFRARNAIQYSNNIDDVVRILSAQNNGLYTNEWIMGDAKTNEIAIFDLGTNHTKLWRSSKNEWFGNTPGFYWGDNNAKDLDVRLETYSDPRGDPDFIPYVPSRRDMAWQQLYNQYRGQIDEQFGFLAFRSAPLVAVSTMDAKVVTADMASHMMVWAEIGRPNQREWLPDKRYDFAGDDGLYPSGYYLFDAQPDETLRASIEQNEKMRMDASAAPETNAVSASNKPSYDDRLWKGWVLPASDADTWFVAGSAAYYRVLQSNNVNEAMNAQRTIWRSLQVSAPTPLDQYRREQARGVLFLDSLRQKIGDEAFLNLMRNYFRSHTTKTVTADSFLEQAGLTRVSAHLDEIDPPDGPTYLVNDIWRRLPSAVIVYGTLRDAGANRYAAEQLQHKFLNAYESAVPIYKDFEVSDDLLRHREVVFVGRPEANSALALWSARLGLDFQGAAFKINGEVHASERQALVLAAENPLDRACMVLVIAGNDALSTVKAQDTELTADQYILFRDGDSPVRGFLDRDTSSTQRAGAAN
;
A
#
# COMPACT_ATOMS: atom_id res chain seq x y z
N MET A 1 -30.54 68.38 -26.74
CA MET A 1 -31.02 67.00 -26.64
C MET A 1 -30.00 66.19 -25.89
N LEU A 2 -30.24 65.98 -24.59
CA LEU A 2 -29.39 65.16 -23.70
C LEU A 2 -29.74 63.65 -23.90
N ARG A 3 -28.78 62.87 -24.28
CA ARG A 3 -28.91 61.38 -24.22
C ARG A 3 -28.45 60.87 -22.88
N ILE A 4 -29.39 60.33 -22.09
CA ILE A 4 -29.19 59.62 -20.87
C ILE A 4 -28.81 58.15 -21.27
N PRO A 5 -27.70 57.57 -20.81
CA PRO A 5 -27.47 56.13 -20.99
C PRO A 5 -28.29 55.36 -19.99
N PHE A 6 -29.12 54.44 -20.47
CA PHE A 6 -29.80 53.42 -19.67
C PHE A 6 -28.75 52.43 -19.18
N LEU A 7 -28.45 52.42 -17.89
CA LEU A 7 -27.67 51.40 -17.23
C LEU A 7 -28.61 50.20 -16.99
N LEU A 8 -28.45 49.14 -17.76
CA LEU A 8 -29.08 47.85 -17.46
C LEU A 8 -28.40 47.28 -16.23
N LEU A 9 -29.04 47.35 -15.09
CA LEU A 9 -28.70 46.58 -13.89
C LEU A 9 -29.11 45.12 -14.19
N VAL A 10 -28.16 44.26 -14.55
CA VAL A 10 -28.34 42.82 -14.51
C VAL A 10 -28.29 42.46 -13.03
N VAL A 11 -29.45 42.30 -12.41
CA VAL A 11 -29.55 41.69 -11.09
C VAL A 11 -29.31 40.17 -11.34
N ALA A 12 -28.12 39.71 -11.06
CA ALA A 12 -27.87 38.31 -10.92
C ALA A 12 -28.75 37.79 -9.78
N ALA A 13 -29.78 37.03 -10.09
CA ALA A 13 -30.58 36.31 -9.09
C ALA A 13 -29.60 35.33 -8.39
N ALA A 14 -29.13 35.69 -7.21
CA ALA A 14 -28.49 34.75 -6.32
C ALA A 14 -29.51 33.63 -6.09
N HIS A 15 -29.24 32.43 -6.58
CA HIS A 15 -30.02 31.27 -6.23
C HIS A 15 -29.85 31.10 -4.71
N ALA A 16 -30.93 31.23 -3.97
CA ALA A 16 -30.94 31.04 -2.52
C ALA A 16 -30.54 29.58 -2.23
N ALA A 17 -29.57 29.35 -1.35
CA ALA A 17 -29.21 28.03 -0.85
C ALA A 17 -30.49 27.33 -0.33
N THR A 18 -30.62 26.02 -0.68
CA THR A 18 -31.78 25.24 -0.23
C THR A 18 -31.41 24.45 1.02
N PRO A 19 -32.00 24.73 2.18
CA PRO A 19 -31.70 24.04 3.42
C PRO A 19 -32.02 22.53 3.31
N VAL A 20 -31.07 21.68 3.64
CA VAL A 20 -31.19 20.21 3.68
C VAL A 20 -31.27 19.72 5.12
N PHE A 21 -30.46 20.32 6.01
CA PHE A 21 -30.39 19.92 7.41
C PHE A 21 -29.99 21.12 8.27
N GLN A 22 -30.60 21.17 9.47
CA GLN A 22 -30.25 22.13 10.50
C GLN A 22 -30.24 21.44 11.86
N ALA A 23 -29.16 21.56 12.60
CA ALA A 23 -29.07 21.12 13.97
C ALA A 23 -29.10 22.31 14.94
N SER A 24 -30.03 22.26 15.87
CA SER A 24 -30.03 23.07 17.09
C SER A 24 -30.13 22.13 18.29
N PHE A 25 -29.18 22.21 19.19
CA PHE A 25 -29.09 21.29 20.33
C PHE A 25 -30.08 21.65 21.47
N ASP A 26 -30.94 22.61 21.25
CA ASP A 26 -32.10 22.86 22.11
C ASP A 26 -33.24 21.89 21.88
N ASN A 27 -33.29 21.24 20.71
CA ASN A 27 -34.33 20.31 20.34
C ASN A 27 -34.03 18.90 20.89
N PRO A 28 -34.79 18.38 21.87
CA PRO A 28 -34.57 17.06 22.45
C PRO A 28 -34.88 15.89 21.48
N GLN A 29 -35.53 16.15 20.34
CA GLN A 29 -35.82 15.13 19.33
C GLN A 29 -34.68 14.97 18.32
N GLN A 30 -33.67 15.82 18.35
CA GLN A 30 -32.55 15.75 17.47
C GLN A 30 -31.60 14.62 17.91
N THR A 31 -31.47 13.59 17.09
CA THR A 31 -30.63 12.43 17.41
C THR A 31 -29.19 12.71 17.05
N TRP A 32 -28.33 12.44 17.98
CA TRP A 32 -26.89 12.38 17.80
C TRP A 32 -26.32 11.23 18.62
N ALA A 33 -25.21 10.70 18.19
CA ALA A 33 -24.55 9.59 18.85
C ALA A 33 -23.05 9.89 19.03
N VAL A 34 -22.50 9.49 20.16
CA VAL A 34 -21.06 9.51 20.39
C VAL A 34 -20.45 8.33 19.68
N ASP A 35 -19.58 8.58 18.74
CA ASP A 35 -18.83 7.57 18.01
C ASP A 35 -17.53 7.24 18.72
N ARG A 36 -16.80 8.26 19.14
CA ARG A 36 -15.54 8.18 19.90
C ARG A 36 -15.46 9.28 20.93
N GLY A 37 -14.69 9.06 21.99
CA GLY A 37 -14.46 10.07 23.02
C GLY A 37 -15.63 10.27 23.98
N SER A 38 -15.81 11.49 24.43
CA SER A 38 -16.90 11.93 25.31
C SER A 38 -17.57 13.17 24.75
N ALA A 39 -18.89 13.18 24.73
CA ALA A 39 -19.69 14.35 24.37
C ALA A 39 -20.83 14.57 25.34
N VAL A 40 -21.09 15.82 25.65
CA VAL A 40 -22.16 16.23 26.55
C VAL A 40 -22.90 17.46 26.00
N LEU A 41 -24.19 17.51 26.24
CA LEU A 41 -24.99 18.72 26.01
C LEU A 41 -24.63 19.77 27.06
N ASP A 42 -24.10 20.92 26.61
CA ASP A 42 -23.66 22.00 27.48
C ASP A 42 -24.67 23.16 27.45
N SER A 43 -25.25 23.41 28.59
CA SER A 43 -26.18 24.55 28.80
C SER A 43 -25.54 25.76 29.47
N SER A 44 -24.24 25.69 29.75
CA SER A 44 -23.47 26.78 30.34
C SER A 44 -22.69 27.60 29.31
N VAL A 45 -22.29 26.99 28.20
CA VAL A 45 -21.61 27.64 27.08
C VAL A 45 -22.58 27.77 25.92
N LEU A 46 -23.22 28.89 25.86
CA LEU A 46 -24.30 29.19 24.90
C LEU A 46 -23.76 30.05 23.75
N ARG A 47 -24.35 29.88 22.57
CA ARG A 47 -24.22 30.81 21.46
C ARG A 47 -25.63 31.41 21.15
N GLU A 48 -25.77 32.71 21.24
CA GLU A 48 -27.04 33.41 21.00
C GLU A 48 -28.23 32.86 21.82
N GLY A 49 -27.92 32.24 22.98
CA GLY A 49 -28.91 31.61 23.86
C GLY A 49 -29.15 30.12 23.62
N HIS A 50 -28.58 29.53 22.57
CA HIS A 50 -28.72 28.11 22.24
C HIS A 50 -27.64 27.25 22.90
N LYS A 51 -28.03 26.04 23.29
CA LYS A 51 -27.11 25.01 23.86
C LYS A 51 -26.16 24.50 22.82
N SER A 52 -25.03 24.02 23.30
CA SER A 52 -23.97 23.42 22.45
C SER A 52 -23.68 21.98 22.81
N ILE A 53 -23.11 21.24 21.89
CA ILE A 53 -22.44 19.94 22.19
C ILE A 53 -20.99 20.23 22.52
N ARG A 54 -20.53 19.74 23.68
CA ARG A 54 -19.14 19.80 24.12
C ARG A 54 -18.47 18.44 23.94
N LEU A 55 -17.33 18.41 23.24
CA LEU A 55 -16.47 17.28 23.09
C LEU A 55 -15.26 17.39 24.01
N GLU A 56 -14.93 16.26 24.65
CA GLU A 56 -13.76 16.07 25.51
C GLU A 56 -13.12 14.71 25.20
N PRO A 57 -11.79 14.51 25.44
CA PRO A 57 -11.19 13.18 25.32
C PRO A 57 -11.88 12.19 26.24
N GLY A 58 -12.15 11.00 25.76
CA GLY A 58 -12.68 9.91 26.58
C GLY A 58 -11.58 9.24 27.42
N ALA A 59 -11.99 8.46 28.42
CA ALA A 59 -11.04 7.72 29.25
C ALA A 59 -10.21 6.68 28.46
N THR A 60 -10.73 6.19 27.34
CA THR A 60 -10.12 5.13 26.50
C THR A 60 -9.89 5.58 25.06
N SER A 61 -10.36 6.76 24.68
CA SER A 61 -10.26 7.30 23.33
C SER A 61 -9.41 8.58 23.35
N GLN A 62 -8.62 8.75 22.35
CA GLN A 62 -7.65 9.83 22.24
C GLN A 62 -8.22 11.01 21.46
N ASP A 63 -9.16 10.73 20.56
CA ASP A 63 -9.98 11.69 19.83
C ASP A 63 -11.45 11.65 20.30
N ALA A 64 -12.24 12.59 19.80
CA ALA A 64 -13.68 12.61 20.05
C ALA A 64 -14.44 12.89 18.76
N CYS A 65 -15.52 12.14 18.54
CA CYS A 65 -16.40 12.26 17.38
C CYS A 65 -17.86 12.06 17.77
N VAL A 66 -18.70 12.95 17.29
CA VAL A 66 -20.16 12.82 17.36
C VAL A 66 -20.72 12.74 15.95
N ARG A 67 -21.58 11.77 15.70
CA ARG A 67 -22.36 11.64 14.47
C ARG A 67 -23.75 12.22 14.66
N LEU A 68 -24.17 13.09 13.76
CA LEU A 68 -25.53 13.58 13.70
C LEU A 68 -26.43 12.60 12.92
N ALA A 69 -27.75 12.85 12.96
CA ALA A 69 -28.70 12.05 12.20
C ALA A 69 -28.33 11.98 10.71
N PRO A 70 -28.60 10.84 10.02
CA PRO A 70 -28.34 10.73 8.60
C PRO A 70 -29.07 11.80 7.79
N VAL A 71 -28.41 12.30 6.75
CA VAL A 71 -28.94 13.28 5.80
C VAL A 71 -29.05 12.64 4.41
N ASN A 72 -30.10 13.00 3.67
CA ASN A 72 -30.24 12.55 2.28
C ASN A 72 -29.64 13.60 1.35
N LEU A 73 -28.81 13.14 0.42
CA LEU A 73 -28.11 13.94 -0.57
C LEU A 73 -28.45 13.46 -1.97
N THR A 74 -28.20 14.28 -2.96
CA THR A 74 -28.23 13.88 -4.37
C THR A 74 -26.80 13.81 -4.86
N ILE A 75 -26.36 12.62 -5.31
CA ILE A 75 -24.99 12.40 -5.81
C ILE A 75 -24.72 13.37 -6.97
N GLY A 76 -23.52 13.96 -6.99
CA GLY A 76 -23.08 14.94 -7.97
C GLY A 76 -23.56 16.37 -7.70
N LYS A 77 -24.45 16.60 -6.71
CA LYS A 77 -24.86 17.94 -6.28
C LYS A 77 -23.89 18.52 -5.27
N ARG A 78 -23.88 19.86 -5.19
CA ARG A 78 -23.00 20.61 -4.30
C ARG A 78 -23.71 21.04 -3.04
N TYR A 79 -22.98 20.99 -1.96
CA TYR A 79 -23.46 21.32 -0.61
C TYR A 79 -22.44 22.17 0.13
N GLU A 80 -22.93 23.03 1.02
CA GLU A 80 -22.13 23.69 2.06
C GLU A 80 -22.55 23.16 3.43
N LEU A 81 -21.63 22.47 4.10
CA LEU A 81 -21.71 22.17 5.53
C LEU A 81 -21.10 23.36 6.29
N SER A 82 -21.82 23.92 7.25
CA SER A 82 -21.32 25.01 8.09
C SER A 82 -21.78 24.87 9.52
N GLY A 83 -21.08 25.51 10.43
CA GLY A 83 -21.44 25.52 11.85
C GLY A 83 -20.52 26.43 12.65
N TRP A 84 -20.82 26.56 13.92
CA TRP A 84 -20.03 27.36 14.85
C TRP A 84 -19.25 26.44 15.79
N VAL A 85 -17.96 26.72 15.91
CA VAL A 85 -17.02 25.98 16.75
C VAL A 85 -16.39 26.97 17.73
N ARG A 86 -16.24 26.55 18.97
CA ARG A 86 -15.49 27.24 20.02
C ARG A 86 -14.53 26.26 20.66
N THR A 87 -13.33 26.71 21.00
CA THR A 87 -12.32 25.87 21.67
C THR A 87 -11.82 26.53 22.94
N GLU A 88 -11.33 25.71 23.89
CA GLU A 88 -10.69 26.15 25.14
C GLU A 88 -9.52 25.23 25.44
N ASP A 89 -8.30 25.75 25.42
CA ASP A 89 -7.04 25.05 25.65
C ASP A 89 -6.89 23.79 24.79
N LEU A 90 -7.46 23.80 23.59
CA LEU A 90 -7.43 22.66 22.69
C LEU A 90 -6.05 22.55 22.07
N ALA A 91 -5.32 21.53 22.48
CA ALA A 91 -4.02 21.17 21.90
C ALA A 91 -4.05 19.75 21.35
N VAL A 92 -3.76 19.60 20.08
CA VAL A 92 -3.69 18.31 19.39
C VAL A 92 -2.28 17.75 19.41
N ARG A 93 -2.17 16.44 19.37
CA ARG A 93 -0.91 15.71 19.29
C ARG A 93 -1.07 14.52 18.35
N ASP A 94 -0.15 14.40 17.40
CA ASP A 94 -0.08 13.24 16.52
C ASP A 94 0.36 12.00 17.31
N LEU A 95 -0.36 10.91 17.14
CA LEU A 95 -0.06 9.65 17.81
C LEU A 95 0.64 8.66 16.90
N ASP A 96 0.19 8.56 15.67
CA ASP A 96 0.63 7.56 14.72
C ASP A 96 1.41 8.14 13.55
N ARG A 97 2.26 9.15 13.81
CA ARG A 97 3.23 9.54 12.79
C ARG A 97 2.62 10.02 11.48
N THR A 98 1.32 10.11 11.39
CA THR A 98 0.66 10.96 10.41
C THR A 98 0.87 12.40 10.85
N PRO A 99 1.35 13.30 10.02
CA PRO A 99 1.68 14.66 10.43
C PRO A 99 0.47 15.51 10.79
N ILE A 100 -0.74 14.97 10.81
CA ILE A 100 -1.96 15.74 10.91
C ILE A 100 -2.90 15.15 11.96
N ALA A 101 -2.77 15.62 13.20
CA ALA A 101 -3.87 15.59 14.15
C ALA A 101 -4.74 16.83 13.91
N ILE A 102 -6.01 16.60 13.63
CA ILE A 102 -6.95 17.65 13.27
C ILE A 102 -7.57 18.21 14.55
N GLY A 103 -7.65 19.54 14.67
CA GLY A 103 -8.30 20.24 15.77
C GLY A 103 -9.81 20.00 15.81
N ALA A 104 -10.57 20.97 16.34
CA ALA A 104 -12.02 20.89 16.33
C ALA A 104 -12.56 21.34 14.96
N THR A 105 -13.37 20.50 14.30
CA THR A 105 -13.89 20.77 12.97
C THR A 105 -15.21 20.04 12.68
N LEU A 106 -15.79 20.32 11.51
CA LEU A 106 -16.94 19.64 10.91
C LEU A 106 -16.48 18.86 9.69
N ALA A 107 -17.01 17.66 9.50
CA ALA A 107 -16.77 16.84 8.32
C ALA A 107 -18.02 16.03 7.92
N MET A 108 -17.99 15.38 6.77
CA MET A 108 -18.96 14.36 6.38
C MET A 108 -18.36 12.97 6.56
N ALA A 109 -19.18 11.99 6.92
CA ALA A 109 -18.70 10.64 7.18
C ALA A 109 -18.18 9.91 5.93
N SER A 110 -18.55 10.35 4.73
CA SER A 110 -18.07 9.80 3.47
C SER A 110 -16.71 10.35 3.01
N MET A 111 -16.14 11.34 3.71
CA MET A 111 -14.97 12.08 3.26
C MET A 111 -13.68 11.58 3.89
N PRO A 112 -12.56 11.66 3.17
CA PRO A 112 -11.25 11.45 3.74
C PRO A 112 -10.99 12.39 4.93
N PHE A 113 -10.15 11.95 5.85
CA PHE A 113 -9.84 12.69 7.09
C PHE A 113 -9.24 14.08 6.84
N ASP A 114 -8.59 14.32 5.72
CA ASP A 114 -7.99 15.58 5.30
C ASP A 114 -8.99 16.53 4.62
N VAL A 115 -10.23 16.06 4.35
CA VAL A 115 -11.31 16.84 3.74
C VAL A 115 -12.34 17.23 4.79
N HIS A 116 -12.18 18.40 5.39
CA HIS A 116 -12.99 18.89 6.49
C HIS A 116 -13.11 20.42 6.45
N ALA A 117 -14.01 20.99 7.24
CA ALA A 117 -14.07 22.43 7.45
C ALA A 117 -12.79 22.96 8.13
N ALA A 118 -12.61 24.25 8.17
CA ALA A 118 -11.47 24.85 8.88
C ALA A 118 -11.35 24.29 10.30
N SER A 119 -10.15 23.82 10.65
CA SER A 119 -9.84 23.19 11.93
C SER A 119 -9.38 24.25 12.95
N LEU A 120 -9.95 24.22 14.16
CA LEU A 120 -9.61 25.15 15.23
C LEU A 120 -8.78 24.43 16.32
N GLY A 121 -7.76 25.15 16.83
CA GLY A 121 -6.97 24.77 17.99
C GLY A 121 -6.83 25.91 18.97
N GLY A 122 -6.15 25.69 20.11
CA GLY A 122 -5.95 26.70 21.13
C GLY A 122 -7.23 27.09 21.86
N THR A 123 -7.37 28.38 22.14
CA THR A 123 -8.59 28.98 22.76
C THR A 123 -9.17 29.99 21.79
N GLU A 124 -10.23 29.60 21.09
CA GLU A 124 -10.91 30.42 20.09
C GLU A 124 -12.34 30.72 20.50
N PRO A 125 -12.82 31.95 20.27
CA PRO A 125 -14.23 32.27 20.46
C PRO A 125 -15.10 31.51 19.44
N TRP A 126 -16.42 31.65 19.53
CA TRP A 126 -17.33 31.12 18.52
C TRP A 126 -16.94 31.60 17.11
N THR A 127 -16.42 30.67 16.31
CA THR A 127 -15.95 30.90 14.95
C THR A 127 -16.78 30.06 13.98
N ARG A 128 -17.28 30.68 12.91
CA ARG A 128 -18.00 29.95 11.88
C ARG A 128 -16.95 29.23 10.99
N VAL A 129 -17.15 27.96 10.83
CA VAL A 129 -16.37 27.09 9.90
C VAL A 129 -17.31 26.55 8.85
N SER A 130 -16.81 26.30 7.64
CA SER A 130 -17.59 25.68 6.58
C SER A 130 -16.74 24.82 5.65
N LEU A 131 -17.42 23.87 4.98
CA LEU A 131 -16.88 22.97 3.98
C LEU A 131 -17.86 22.93 2.81
N LYS A 132 -17.40 23.23 1.62
CA LYS A 132 -18.13 23.01 0.38
C LYS A 132 -17.67 21.73 -0.27
N PHE A 133 -18.61 20.94 -0.79
CA PHE A 133 -18.30 19.63 -1.34
C PHE A 133 -19.31 19.16 -2.37
N VAL A 134 -18.93 18.16 -3.16
CA VAL A 134 -19.81 17.38 -4.04
C VAL A 134 -20.19 16.08 -3.35
N ALA A 135 -21.49 15.75 -3.33
CA ALA A 135 -21.93 14.50 -2.69
C ALA A 135 -21.55 13.29 -3.51
N SER A 136 -20.86 12.34 -2.87
CA SER A 136 -20.48 11.02 -3.43
C SER A 136 -21.42 9.88 -3.02
N ARG A 137 -22.40 10.18 -2.13
CA ARG A 137 -23.39 9.23 -1.60
C ARG A 137 -24.78 9.83 -1.59
N SER A 138 -25.79 8.97 -1.65
CA SER A 138 -27.19 9.38 -1.52
C SER A 138 -27.64 9.57 -0.07
N GLN A 139 -26.90 9.01 0.90
CA GLN A 139 -27.13 9.20 2.33
C GLN A 139 -25.79 9.29 3.06
N ASP A 140 -25.65 10.31 3.91
CA ASP A 140 -24.41 10.57 4.65
C ASP A 140 -24.69 11.06 6.07
N GLN A 141 -23.65 11.26 6.88
CA GLN A 141 -23.77 11.77 8.25
C GLN A 141 -22.77 12.90 8.49
N ILE A 142 -23.22 13.91 9.21
CA ILE A 142 -22.36 15.01 9.65
C ILE A 142 -21.59 14.56 10.89
N LEU A 143 -20.28 14.83 10.90
CA LEU A 143 -19.37 14.58 11.99
C LEU A 143 -18.96 15.88 12.68
N LEU A 144 -18.98 15.87 14.00
CA LEU A 144 -18.35 16.88 14.85
C LEU A 144 -17.14 16.21 15.47
N THR A 145 -15.94 16.68 15.16
CA THR A 145 -14.70 15.97 15.54
C THR A 145 -13.72 16.88 16.26
N ALA A 146 -12.89 16.29 17.13
CA ALA A 146 -11.74 16.94 17.73
C ALA A 146 -10.63 15.90 17.98
N GLY A 147 -9.40 16.20 17.55
CA GLY A 147 -8.24 15.35 17.74
C GLY A 147 -8.14 14.19 16.74
N GLU A 148 -8.87 14.21 15.65
CA GLU A 148 -8.88 13.13 14.66
C GLU A 148 -7.48 12.94 14.05
N GLY A 149 -7.06 11.67 13.90
CA GLY A 149 -5.71 11.29 13.47
C GLY A 149 -4.66 11.33 14.60
N GLY A 150 -5.07 11.66 15.82
CA GLY A 150 -4.17 11.78 16.96
C GLY A 150 -4.88 11.77 18.30
N SER A 151 -4.49 12.66 19.18
CA SER A 151 -5.15 12.93 20.45
C SER A 151 -5.29 14.42 20.69
N PHE A 152 -6.17 14.80 21.62
CA PHE A 152 -6.26 16.19 22.04
C PHE A 152 -6.44 16.30 23.56
N ARG A 153 -6.15 17.48 24.07
CA ARG A 153 -6.55 17.95 25.39
C ARG A 153 -7.33 19.24 25.24
N GLY A 154 -8.08 19.62 26.27
CA GLY A 154 -8.95 20.81 26.23
C GLY A 154 -10.39 20.44 25.85
N LYS A 155 -11.11 21.39 25.31
CA LYS A 155 -12.56 21.26 25.02
C LYS A 155 -12.88 21.91 23.69
N ALA A 156 -13.91 21.35 23.02
CA ALA A 156 -14.50 21.95 21.82
C ALA A 156 -16.03 21.96 21.98
N TRP A 157 -16.66 23.05 21.56
CA TRP A 157 -18.12 23.20 21.54
C TRP A 157 -18.60 23.47 20.12
N PHE A 158 -19.73 22.87 19.77
CA PHE A 158 -20.36 22.97 18.46
C PHE A 158 -21.81 23.44 18.60
N GLU A 159 -22.23 24.33 17.70
CA GLU A 159 -23.61 24.87 17.65
C GLU A 159 -23.97 25.36 16.25
N GLY A 160 -25.27 25.39 15.92
CA GLY A 160 -25.81 25.97 14.69
C GLY A 160 -25.24 25.27 13.43
N VAL A 161 -25.32 23.95 13.38
CA VAL A 161 -24.83 23.15 12.22
C VAL A 161 -25.88 23.16 11.12
N HIS A 162 -25.49 23.61 9.94
CA HIS A 162 -26.32 23.68 8.73
C HIS A 162 -25.71 22.92 7.60
N LEU A 163 -26.54 22.29 6.79
CA LEU A 163 -26.18 21.71 5.50
C LEU A 163 -27.17 22.22 4.46
N ASP A 164 -26.66 22.92 3.49
CA ASP A 164 -27.42 23.57 2.44
C ASP A 164 -26.99 23.06 1.06
N GLU A 165 -27.94 22.77 0.15
CA GLU A 165 -27.63 22.59 -1.26
C GLU A 165 -27.33 23.95 -1.88
N ILE A 166 -26.20 24.08 -2.54
CA ILE A 166 -25.71 25.31 -3.16
C ILE A 166 -25.59 25.16 -4.66
N ALA A 167 -25.74 26.27 -5.36
CA ALA A 167 -25.46 26.30 -6.79
C ALA A 167 -23.96 26.22 -7.05
N SER A 168 -23.58 25.67 -8.19
CA SER A 168 -22.19 25.71 -8.65
C SER A 168 -21.73 27.15 -8.81
N SER A 169 -20.55 27.48 -8.26
CA SER A 169 -19.94 28.78 -8.42
C SER A 169 -18.64 28.69 -9.23
N GLU A 170 -18.35 29.73 -9.99
CA GLU A 170 -17.11 29.82 -10.78
C GLU A 170 -15.85 29.82 -9.89
N GLU A 171 -15.97 30.17 -8.63
CA GLU A 171 -14.85 30.22 -7.68
C GLU A 171 -14.40 28.82 -7.18
N GLU A 172 -15.22 27.79 -7.38
CA GLU A 172 -14.95 26.42 -6.88
C GLU A 172 -14.38 25.48 -7.93
N TRP A 173 -14.36 25.91 -9.19
CA TRP A 173 -13.77 25.22 -10.30
C TRP A 173 -12.41 25.80 -10.63
N PRO A 174 -11.54 25.06 -11.36
CA PRO A 174 -10.32 25.68 -11.87
C PRO A 174 -10.70 26.99 -12.56
N ALA A 175 -9.94 28.04 -12.30
CA ALA A 175 -10.14 29.34 -12.93
C ALA A 175 -10.22 29.14 -14.45
N ARG A 176 -11.10 29.88 -15.13
CA ARG A 176 -11.33 29.72 -16.59
C ARG A 176 -10.06 29.76 -17.43
N ASP A 177 -9.08 30.55 -17.02
CA ASP A 177 -7.76 30.65 -17.64
C ASP A 177 -6.87 29.42 -17.39
N ALA A 178 -7.18 28.58 -16.41
CA ALA A 178 -6.51 27.31 -16.16
C ALA A 178 -7.06 26.16 -17.02
N ILE A 179 -8.25 26.31 -17.61
CA ILE A 179 -8.86 25.30 -18.49
C ILE A 179 -8.28 25.48 -19.89
N GLN A 180 -7.55 24.48 -20.37
CA GLN A 180 -7.07 24.41 -21.73
C GLN A 180 -7.98 23.52 -22.55
N THR A 181 -8.38 23.97 -23.74
CA THR A 181 -9.31 23.26 -24.62
C THR A 181 -8.71 23.02 -26.00
N PHE A 182 -9.06 21.89 -26.63
CA PHE A 182 -8.77 21.59 -28.01
C PHE A 182 -9.90 20.79 -28.66
N GLY A 183 -10.71 21.40 -29.48
CA GLY A 183 -11.97 20.81 -29.94
C GLY A 183 -12.87 20.46 -28.74
N PRO A 184 -13.43 19.26 -28.68
CA PRO A 184 -14.22 18.82 -27.52
C PRO A 184 -13.38 18.45 -26.29
N ALA A 185 -12.07 18.28 -26.46
CA ALA A 185 -11.17 17.90 -25.37
C ALA A 185 -10.78 19.09 -24.50
N TYR A 186 -10.51 18.81 -23.23
CA TYR A 186 -10.05 19.81 -22.28
C TYR A 186 -9.18 19.20 -21.19
N ARG A 187 -8.32 20.04 -20.59
CA ARG A 187 -7.55 19.71 -19.40
C ARG A 187 -7.57 20.83 -18.37
N TYR A 188 -7.40 20.48 -17.12
CA TYR A 188 -7.19 21.44 -16.02
C TYR A 188 -6.40 20.80 -14.86
N PRO A 189 -5.67 21.60 -14.07
CA PRO A 189 -5.02 21.12 -12.87
C PRO A 189 -6.03 21.00 -11.71
N ALA A 190 -5.92 19.93 -10.91
CA ALA A 190 -6.73 19.75 -9.71
C ALA A 190 -5.93 18.98 -8.66
N ALA A 191 -5.62 19.60 -7.51
CA ALA A 191 -4.94 18.94 -6.38
C ALA A 191 -3.72 18.09 -6.79
N GLY A 192 -2.78 18.65 -7.54
CA GLY A 192 -1.59 17.94 -8.01
C GLY A 192 -1.79 17.05 -9.23
N TRP A 193 -3.03 16.83 -9.65
CA TRP A 193 -3.41 16.08 -10.83
C TRP A 193 -3.56 16.97 -12.06
N ILE A 194 -3.49 16.33 -13.21
CA ILE A 194 -3.97 16.86 -14.50
C ILE A 194 -5.22 16.07 -14.88
N TYR A 195 -6.39 16.69 -14.79
CA TYR A 195 -7.59 16.10 -15.38
C TYR A 195 -7.56 16.34 -16.89
N LEU A 196 -7.70 15.26 -17.66
CA LEU A 196 -7.69 15.31 -19.13
C LEU A 196 -8.90 14.57 -19.68
N HIS A 197 -9.79 15.29 -20.37
CA HIS A 197 -10.90 14.72 -21.13
C HIS A 197 -10.59 14.69 -22.62
N ILE A 198 -10.80 13.53 -23.24
CA ILE A 198 -10.67 13.31 -24.69
C ILE A 198 -11.87 12.51 -25.21
N GLU A 199 -12.30 12.74 -26.47
CA GLU A 199 -13.40 12.02 -27.06
C GLU A 199 -13.29 11.84 -28.58
N GLY A 200 -14.04 10.88 -29.12
CA GLY A 200 -14.20 10.67 -30.57
C GLY A 200 -13.54 9.41 -31.10
N GLU A 201 -13.27 9.41 -32.40
CA GLU A 201 -12.60 8.32 -33.09
C GLU A 201 -11.15 8.16 -32.62
N PRO A 202 -10.54 6.96 -32.75
CA PRO A 202 -9.23 6.65 -32.17
C PRO A 202 -8.13 7.69 -32.45
N TYR A 203 -7.95 8.02 -33.71
CA TYR A 203 -6.94 9.01 -34.09
C TYR A 203 -7.24 10.41 -33.53
N GLU A 204 -8.52 10.83 -33.56
CA GLU A 204 -8.97 12.14 -33.09
C GLU A 204 -8.73 12.31 -31.59
N ARG A 205 -9.18 11.33 -30.78
CA ARG A 205 -8.97 11.39 -29.32
C ARG A 205 -7.49 11.31 -28.94
N GLY A 206 -6.70 10.51 -29.69
CA GLY A 206 -5.25 10.48 -29.52
C GLY A 206 -4.60 11.81 -29.86
N TYR A 207 -5.00 12.45 -30.96
CA TYR A 207 -4.48 13.76 -31.35
C TYR A 207 -4.81 14.85 -30.31
N GLN A 208 -6.01 14.82 -29.73
CA GLN A 208 -6.41 15.70 -28.63
C GLN A 208 -5.50 15.51 -27.42
N HIS A 209 -5.26 14.25 -27.01
CA HIS A 209 -4.35 13.90 -25.93
C HIS A 209 -2.94 14.46 -26.20
N GLY A 210 -2.37 14.11 -27.34
CA GLY A 210 -1.03 14.57 -27.72
C GLY A 210 -0.88 16.08 -27.74
N HIS A 211 -1.88 16.78 -28.31
CA HIS A 211 -1.89 18.25 -28.38
C HIS A 211 -1.92 18.90 -27.00
N LEU A 212 -2.85 18.45 -26.13
CA LEU A 212 -3.02 19.01 -24.79
C LEU A 212 -1.89 18.63 -23.81
N MET A 213 -1.20 17.50 -24.05
CA MET A 213 -0.09 17.02 -23.21
C MET A 213 1.28 17.16 -23.89
N SER A 214 1.37 18.04 -24.89
CA SER A 214 2.58 18.20 -25.72
C SER A 214 3.83 18.62 -24.95
N ARG A 215 3.66 19.24 -23.79
CA ARG A 215 4.77 19.61 -22.90
C ARG A 215 5.24 18.43 -22.08
N GLU A 216 4.30 17.68 -21.49
CA GLU A 216 4.58 16.62 -20.53
C GLU A 216 5.05 15.32 -21.20
N ILE A 217 4.61 15.02 -22.43
CA ILE A 217 5.00 13.78 -23.14
C ILE A 217 6.52 13.63 -23.31
N PRO A 218 7.29 14.64 -23.78
CA PRO A 218 8.75 14.50 -23.86
C PRO A 218 9.41 14.26 -22.51
N GLU A 219 8.91 14.90 -21.46
CA GLU A 219 9.40 14.71 -20.09
C GLU A 219 9.15 13.26 -19.60
N TYR A 220 7.97 12.70 -19.90
CA TYR A 220 7.66 11.31 -19.56
C TYR A 220 8.53 10.32 -20.35
N LEU A 221 8.79 10.56 -21.64
CA LEU A 221 9.72 9.76 -22.44
C LEU A 221 11.16 9.77 -21.85
N GLU A 222 11.61 10.90 -21.28
CA GLU A 222 12.87 10.99 -20.55
C GLU A 222 12.87 10.07 -19.31
N ARG A 223 11.74 10.03 -18.58
CA ARG A 223 11.59 9.16 -17.39
C ARG A 223 11.55 7.68 -17.78
N CYS A 224 10.83 7.33 -18.83
CA CYS A 224 10.85 5.96 -19.36
C CYS A 224 12.27 5.53 -19.76
N ALA A 225 13.02 6.37 -20.45
CA ALA A 225 14.39 6.09 -20.83
C ALA A 225 15.31 5.92 -19.62
N ALA A 226 15.12 6.73 -18.56
CA ALA A 226 15.88 6.60 -17.32
C ALA A 226 15.60 5.28 -16.60
N VAL A 227 14.33 4.88 -16.51
CA VAL A 227 13.92 3.62 -15.88
C VAL A 227 14.41 2.39 -16.65
N LEU A 228 14.37 2.43 -17.98
CA LEU A 228 14.89 1.36 -18.84
C LEU A 228 16.43 1.31 -18.87
N GLY A 229 17.12 2.31 -18.33
CA GLY A 229 18.57 2.32 -18.16
C GLY A 229 19.30 3.50 -18.77
N SER A 230 18.96 3.96 -19.95
CA SER A 230 19.58 5.14 -20.56
C SER A 230 18.83 5.62 -21.81
N LYS A 231 18.74 6.94 -21.96
CA LYS A 231 18.24 7.55 -23.19
C LYS A 231 19.11 7.30 -24.42
N ASP A 232 20.37 6.92 -24.24
CA ASP A 232 21.28 6.61 -25.34
C ASP A 232 20.87 5.30 -26.03
N HIS A 233 20.20 4.39 -25.33
CA HIS A 233 19.66 3.12 -25.82
C HIS A 233 18.19 3.23 -26.32
N TRP A 234 17.64 4.43 -26.47
CA TRP A 234 16.25 4.58 -26.87
C TRP A 234 15.91 3.91 -28.22
N ASP A 235 16.82 3.92 -29.14
CA ASP A 235 16.64 3.27 -30.46
C ASP A 235 16.63 1.75 -30.36
N ASP A 236 17.29 1.17 -29.36
CA ASP A 236 17.23 -0.27 -29.05
C ASP A 236 15.85 -0.62 -28.47
N TYR A 237 15.32 0.22 -27.54
CA TYR A 237 13.95 0.05 -27.03
C TYR A 237 12.90 0.20 -28.13
N ARG A 238 13.06 1.12 -29.04
CA ARG A 238 12.19 1.26 -30.23
C ARG A 238 12.24 0.01 -31.12
N THR A 239 13.43 -0.55 -31.34
CA THR A 239 13.61 -1.78 -32.11
C THR A 239 12.88 -2.95 -31.42
N THR A 240 13.03 -3.07 -30.12
CA THR A 240 12.34 -4.10 -29.31
C THR A 240 10.82 -3.89 -29.33
N ALA A 241 10.34 -2.66 -29.16
CA ALA A 241 8.92 -2.34 -29.21
C ALA A 241 8.32 -2.70 -30.59
N ASN A 242 9.00 -2.36 -31.66
CA ASN A 242 8.55 -2.67 -33.02
C ASN A 242 8.52 -4.19 -33.29
N ALA A 243 9.51 -4.93 -32.77
CA ALA A 243 9.62 -6.37 -33.00
C ALA A 243 8.61 -7.20 -32.19
N LEU A 244 8.37 -6.83 -30.93
CA LEU A 244 7.63 -7.67 -29.98
C LEU A 244 6.26 -7.13 -29.59
N PHE A 245 6.10 -5.82 -29.48
CA PHE A 245 4.88 -5.24 -28.89
C PHE A 245 3.94 -4.60 -29.91
N LEU A 246 4.46 -3.89 -30.90
CA LEU A 246 3.65 -3.15 -31.87
C LEU A 246 2.56 -4.02 -32.53
N ARG A 247 2.92 -5.24 -32.92
CA ARG A 247 2.02 -6.21 -33.56
C ARG A 247 0.94 -6.76 -32.62
N GLY A 248 1.10 -6.58 -31.31
CA GLY A 248 0.15 -7.03 -30.30
C GLY A 248 -0.99 -6.05 -30.04
N PHE A 249 -0.90 -4.84 -30.58
CA PHE A 249 -1.98 -3.85 -30.52
C PHE A 249 -2.88 -3.97 -31.73
N ASP A 250 -4.18 -3.78 -31.54
CA ASP A 250 -5.12 -3.66 -32.63
C ASP A 250 -5.03 -2.30 -33.34
N ARG A 251 -5.76 -2.20 -34.42
CA ARG A 251 -5.75 -0.96 -35.20
C ARG A 251 -6.28 0.23 -34.41
N GLU A 252 -7.29 0.05 -33.57
CA GLU A 252 -7.90 1.13 -32.81
C GLU A 252 -6.86 1.82 -31.94
N LEU A 253 -6.13 1.06 -31.13
CA LEU A 253 -5.15 1.63 -30.22
C LEU A 253 -3.88 2.12 -30.94
N LEU A 254 -3.49 1.51 -32.06
CA LEU A 254 -2.41 2.02 -32.90
C LEU A 254 -2.75 3.39 -33.51
N GLU A 255 -4.01 3.59 -33.96
CA GLU A 255 -4.47 4.90 -34.45
C GLU A 255 -4.53 5.94 -33.32
N GLU A 256 -4.96 5.56 -32.12
CA GLU A 256 -4.95 6.44 -30.95
C GLU A 256 -3.51 6.87 -30.60
N MET A 257 -2.57 5.93 -30.50
CA MET A 257 -1.16 6.21 -30.21
C MET A 257 -0.49 7.03 -31.32
N ARG A 258 -0.85 6.79 -32.59
CA ARG A 258 -0.39 7.63 -33.70
C ARG A 258 -0.92 9.07 -33.57
N GLY A 259 -2.20 9.20 -33.21
CA GLY A 259 -2.79 10.50 -32.91
C GLY A 259 -2.06 11.23 -31.80
N ILE A 260 -1.71 10.55 -30.70
CA ILE A 260 -0.92 11.12 -29.60
C ILE A 260 0.41 11.65 -30.10
N ALA A 261 1.15 10.86 -30.86
CA ALA A 261 2.45 11.25 -31.41
C ALA A 261 2.35 12.46 -32.35
N ASP A 262 1.37 12.44 -33.24
CA ASP A 262 1.15 13.53 -34.22
C ASP A 262 0.69 14.81 -33.53
N GLY A 263 -0.29 14.73 -32.63
CA GLY A 263 -0.82 15.86 -31.88
C GLY A 263 0.25 16.54 -31.00
N ALA A 264 1.07 15.75 -30.30
CA ALA A 264 2.18 16.29 -29.52
C ALA A 264 3.21 16.98 -30.40
N SER A 265 3.61 16.33 -31.50
CA SER A 265 4.62 16.87 -32.44
C SER A 265 4.14 18.15 -33.15
N ASP A 266 2.87 18.24 -33.56
CA ASP A 266 2.28 19.40 -34.20
C ASP A 266 2.12 20.59 -33.23
N ALA A 267 1.91 20.30 -31.95
CA ALA A 267 1.94 21.29 -30.89
C ALA A 267 3.37 21.72 -30.47
N GLY A 268 4.39 21.18 -31.12
CA GLY A 268 5.79 21.59 -30.94
C GLY A 268 6.64 20.64 -30.11
N ALA A 269 6.09 19.56 -29.57
CA ALA A 269 6.85 18.59 -28.83
C ALA A 269 7.95 17.92 -29.68
N ARG A 270 9.10 17.69 -29.07
CA ARG A 270 10.24 17.00 -29.68
C ARG A 270 10.87 16.02 -28.69
N TRP A 271 11.35 14.92 -29.22
CA TRP A 271 12.14 13.94 -28.48
C TRP A 271 13.46 13.68 -29.22
N LYS A 272 14.59 13.84 -28.54
CA LYS A 272 15.91 13.73 -29.13
C LYS A 272 16.02 14.60 -30.43
N ASP A 273 15.54 15.85 -30.40
CA ASP A 273 15.52 16.83 -31.50
C ASP A 273 14.72 16.41 -32.74
N ARG A 274 13.92 15.36 -32.69
CA ARG A 274 13.04 14.93 -33.79
C ARG A 274 11.56 14.93 -33.37
N ARG A 275 10.67 14.78 -34.33
CA ARG A 275 9.26 14.52 -34.09
C ARG A 275 9.09 13.22 -33.29
N ILE A 276 8.17 13.22 -32.36
CA ILE A 276 7.68 12.02 -31.71
C ILE A 276 6.86 11.24 -32.71
N ASP A 277 7.02 9.94 -32.77
CA ASP A 277 6.27 9.05 -33.66
C ASP A 277 5.59 7.92 -32.91
N LEU A 278 4.80 7.12 -33.62
CA LEU A 278 4.03 6.01 -33.04
C LEU A 278 4.91 5.08 -32.18
N VAL A 279 6.12 4.76 -32.61
CA VAL A 279 6.96 3.79 -31.90
C VAL A 279 7.45 4.35 -30.57
N ASP A 280 7.65 5.66 -30.44
CA ASP A 280 7.98 6.28 -29.17
C ASP A 280 6.83 6.12 -28.16
N ILE A 281 5.59 6.30 -28.61
CA ILE A 281 4.40 6.13 -27.77
C ILE A 281 4.18 4.65 -27.40
N VAL A 282 4.48 3.73 -28.34
CA VAL A 282 4.46 2.28 -28.01
C VAL A 282 5.49 1.94 -26.93
N VAL A 283 6.72 2.48 -27.01
CA VAL A 283 7.74 2.31 -25.95
C VAL A 283 7.20 2.79 -24.62
N ALA A 284 6.60 4.00 -24.57
CA ALA A 284 6.05 4.55 -23.34
C ALA A 284 4.97 3.64 -22.71
N ASN A 285 4.09 3.07 -23.56
CA ASN A 285 2.98 2.18 -23.14
C ASN A 285 3.39 0.71 -22.91
N THR A 286 4.65 0.36 -23.09
CA THR A 286 5.20 -0.97 -22.86
C THR A 286 6.46 -0.94 -21.99
N THR A 287 6.75 0.18 -21.35
CA THR A 287 7.96 0.38 -20.53
C THR A 287 8.06 -0.65 -19.43
N VAL A 288 6.96 -0.97 -18.76
CA VAL A 288 6.91 -1.96 -17.67
C VAL A 288 7.28 -3.34 -18.18
N GLU A 289 6.62 -3.79 -19.24
CA GLU A 289 6.87 -5.10 -19.85
C GLU A 289 8.28 -5.20 -20.44
N MET A 290 8.81 -4.10 -20.99
CA MET A 290 10.19 -4.06 -21.48
C MET A 290 11.22 -4.24 -20.36
N GLY A 291 10.97 -3.68 -19.19
CA GLY A 291 11.82 -3.85 -18.01
C GLY A 291 11.92 -5.31 -17.57
N GLU A 292 10.86 -6.10 -17.79
CA GLU A 292 10.77 -7.50 -17.39
C GLU A 292 11.26 -8.48 -18.48
N LEU A 293 11.41 -8.01 -19.71
CA LEU A 293 11.70 -8.87 -20.88
C LEU A 293 13.00 -9.66 -20.75
N ALA A 294 14.05 -9.06 -20.19
CA ALA A 294 15.34 -9.75 -20.03
C ALA A 294 15.25 -10.94 -19.05
N SER A 295 14.53 -10.75 -17.93
CA SER A 295 14.28 -11.81 -16.94
C SER A 295 13.42 -12.92 -17.54
N ALA A 296 12.37 -12.55 -18.25
CA ALA A 296 11.46 -13.47 -18.91
C ALA A 296 12.20 -14.30 -20.00
N ALA A 297 13.02 -13.68 -20.83
CA ALA A 297 13.80 -14.36 -21.85
C ALA A 297 14.83 -15.34 -21.25
N ALA A 298 15.46 -14.99 -20.14
CA ALA A 298 16.43 -15.85 -19.45
C ALA A 298 15.75 -17.07 -18.78
N ALA A 299 14.51 -16.95 -18.39
CA ALA A 299 13.77 -18.00 -17.67
C ALA A 299 12.97 -18.93 -18.61
N THR A 300 12.70 -18.50 -19.84
CA THR A 300 11.86 -19.26 -20.79
C THR A 300 12.72 -19.96 -21.86
N PRO A 301 12.80 -21.29 -21.90
CA PRO A 301 13.51 -22.01 -22.95
C PRO A 301 12.68 -21.98 -24.25
N THR A 302 12.70 -20.88 -24.99
CA THR A 302 11.80 -20.63 -26.12
C THR A 302 12.48 -20.39 -27.46
N GLY A 303 13.77 -20.75 -27.60
CA GLY A 303 14.50 -20.47 -28.84
C GLY A 303 14.86 -18.98 -29.02
N LEU A 304 14.67 -18.16 -28.00
CA LEU A 304 15.21 -16.79 -27.90
C LEU A 304 16.69 -16.79 -27.48
N GLU A 305 17.29 -17.97 -27.37
CA GLU A 305 18.68 -18.24 -26.95
C GLU A 305 19.75 -17.64 -27.85
N GLY A 306 19.38 -16.87 -28.85
CA GLY A 306 20.29 -16.15 -29.74
C GLY A 306 20.02 -14.66 -29.84
N LEU A 307 19.02 -14.15 -29.17
CA LEU A 307 18.83 -12.73 -29.05
C LEU A 307 19.78 -12.22 -27.98
N ASN A 308 20.87 -11.62 -28.44
CA ASN A 308 21.74 -10.83 -27.55
C ASN A 308 20.96 -9.57 -27.13
N LEU A 309 20.05 -9.77 -26.19
CA LEU A 309 19.41 -8.64 -25.52
C LEU A 309 20.47 -8.10 -24.55
N ASP A 310 21.32 -7.20 -25.02
CA ASP A 310 22.20 -6.39 -24.18
C ASP A 310 21.37 -5.41 -23.32
N VAL A 311 20.35 -5.92 -22.69
CA VAL A 311 19.74 -5.29 -21.54
C VAL A 311 20.64 -5.68 -20.39
N PRO A 312 21.32 -4.73 -19.73
CA PRO A 312 22.13 -5.06 -18.57
C PRO A 312 21.24 -5.83 -17.60
N PRO A 313 21.69 -6.98 -17.11
CA PRO A 313 20.90 -7.77 -16.17
C PRO A 313 20.52 -6.82 -15.03
N TYR A 314 19.25 -6.73 -14.77
CA TYR A 314 18.66 -5.93 -13.69
C TYR A 314 19.06 -6.57 -12.35
N SER A 315 20.33 -6.46 -12.04
CA SER A 315 20.99 -7.14 -10.94
C SER A 315 21.46 -6.17 -9.85
N ASP A 316 20.63 -5.18 -9.53
CA ASP A 316 20.85 -4.47 -8.28
C ASP A 316 20.09 -5.23 -7.17
N PRO A 317 20.81 -5.97 -6.30
CA PRO A 317 20.18 -6.66 -5.17
C PRO A 317 19.46 -5.69 -4.21
N ARG A 318 19.70 -4.37 -4.33
CA ARG A 318 19.00 -3.32 -3.59
C ARG A 318 17.61 -3.00 -4.20
N ARG A 319 17.35 -3.42 -5.45
CA ARG A 319 16.05 -3.31 -6.10
C ARG A 319 15.12 -4.52 -5.84
N ASN A 320 15.61 -5.57 -5.18
CA ASN A 320 14.77 -6.68 -4.74
C ASN A 320 13.77 -6.30 -3.62
N SER A 321 13.94 -5.13 -3.00
CA SER A 321 12.87 -4.53 -2.18
C SER A 321 11.73 -3.92 -3.02
N ALA A 322 11.92 -3.81 -4.34
CA ALA A 322 10.95 -3.23 -5.27
C ALA A 322 9.90 -4.22 -5.81
N LYS A 323 9.88 -5.45 -5.31
CA LYS A 323 8.85 -6.44 -5.69
C LYS A 323 7.53 -6.28 -4.92
N ASP A 324 7.49 -5.40 -3.93
CA ASP A 324 6.27 -4.96 -3.26
C ASP A 324 5.75 -3.70 -3.96
N HIS A 325 4.84 -3.85 -4.92
CA HIS A 325 4.45 -2.72 -5.78
C HIS A 325 3.10 -2.09 -5.44
N CYS A 326 2.11 -2.86 -4.96
CA CYS A 326 0.75 -2.36 -4.82
C CYS A 326 0.03 -3.03 -3.65
N SER A 327 -1.04 -2.41 -3.18
CA SER A 327 -2.00 -3.05 -2.30
C SER A 327 -3.41 -2.67 -2.73
N ALA A 328 -4.32 -3.63 -2.77
CA ALA A 328 -5.69 -3.41 -3.15
C ALA A 328 -6.66 -4.23 -2.31
N PHE A 329 -7.91 -3.78 -2.23
CA PHE A 329 -8.99 -4.56 -1.65
C PHE A 329 -10.30 -4.36 -2.41
N ALA A 330 -11.17 -5.36 -2.31
CA ALA A 330 -12.57 -5.24 -2.67
C ALA A 330 -13.44 -5.83 -1.56
N ALA A 331 -14.51 -5.14 -1.20
CA ALA A 331 -15.46 -5.54 -0.18
C ALA A 331 -16.89 -5.45 -0.68
N THR A 332 -17.78 -6.33 -0.23
CA THR A 332 -19.22 -6.33 -0.53
C THR A 332 -20.01 -7.10 0.51
N GLY A 333 -21.32 -7.02 0.44
CA GLY A 333 -22.25 -7.83 1.22
C GLY A 333 -21.98 -7.82 2.72
N PRO A 334 -21.68 -8.97 3.34
CA PRO A 334 -21.54 -9.06 4.80
C PRO A 334 -20.31 -8.31 5.35
N ALA A 335 -19.36 -7.90 4.52
CA ALA A 335 -18.19 -7.16 4.93
C ALA A 335 -18.45 -5.66 5.01
N THR A 336 -19.35 -5.13 4.21
CA THR A 336 -19.60 -3.69 4.09
C THR A 336 -20.76 -3.21 4.97
N ARG A 337 -20.77 -1.94 5.29
CA ARG A 337 -21.76 -1.29 6.18
C ARG A 337 -23.18 -1.32 5.59
N ASP A 338 -23.30 -1.10 4.30
CA ASP A 338 -24.57 -1.01 3.57
C ASP A 338 -24.81 -2.20 2.63
N GLY A 339 -23.93 -3.18 2.65
CA GLY A 339 -23.98 -4.34 1.76
C GLY A 339 -23.50 -4.05 0.34
N LYS A 340 -23.09 -2.82 0.01
CA LYS A 340 -22.63 -2.42 -1.32
C LYS A 340 -21.11 -2.56 -1.48
N MET A 341 -20.69 -2.59 -2.73
CA MET A 341 -19.28 -2.70 -3.11
C MET A 341 -18.47 -1.48 -2.69
N VAL A 342 -17.27 -1.75 -2.16
CA VAL A 342 -16.20 -0.77 -1.96
C VAL A 342 -14.89 -1.35 -2.48
N ILE A 343 -14.16 -0.61 -3.29
CA ILE A 343 -12.86 -1.01 -3.83
C ILE A 343 -11.84 0.10 -3.58
N GLY A 344 -10.62 -0.28 -3.25
CA GLY A 344 -9.52 0.65 -3.12
C GLY A 344 -8.20 0.07 -3.58
N HIS A 345 -7.28 0.96 -3.92
CA HIS A 345 -5.95 0.63 -4.45
C HIS A 345 -4.93 1.70 -4.07
N VAL A 346 -3.69 1.27 -3.80
CA VAL A 346 -2.49 2.11 -3.73
C VAL A 346 -1.40 1.52 -4.60
N THR A 347 -0.67 2.41 -5.28
CA THR A 347 0.46 2.02 -6.12
C THR A 347 1.78 2.29 -5.40
N TRP A 348 2.72 1.36 -5.51
CA TRP A 348 4.12 1.55 -5.14
C TRP A 348 4.96 1.52 -6.42
N TRP A 349 5.65 2.61 -6.72
CA TRP A 349 6.32 2.77 -8.00
C TRP A 349 7.67 3.48 -7.85
N PRO A 350 8.62 3.33 -8.77
CA PRO A 350 9.84 4.14 -8.75
C PRO A 350 9.51 5.64 -8.85
N LEU A 351 10.20 6.47 -8.07
CA LEU A 351 9.96 7.91 -7.99
C LEU A 351 10.00 8.59 -9.38
N ALA A 352 10.92 8.18 -10.22
CA ALA A 352 11.07 8.70 -11.59
C ALA A 352 9.78 8.61 -12.43
N LEU A 353 8.97 7.57 -12.25
CA LEU A 353 7.68 7.43 -12.93
C LEU A 353 6.55 8.06 -12.11
N ALA A 354 6.61 7.89 -10.77
CA ALA A 354 5.59 8.37 -9.85
C ALA A 354 5.31 9.88 -10.00
N GLU A 355 6.34 10.69 -10.19
CA GLU A 355 6.21 12.14 -10.34
C GLU A 355 5.34 12.59 -11.53
N GLN A 356 5.18 11.73 -12.54
CA GLN A 356 4.44 12.07 -13.78
C GLN A 356 3.24 11.15 -14.05
N THR A 357 2.91 10.26 -13.11
CA THR A 357 1.73 9.39 -13.22
C THR A 357 0.50 10.02 -12.54
N ASN A 358 0.34 11.30 -12.76
CA ASN A 358 -0.69 12.15 -12.15
C ASN A 358 -1.76 12.64 -13.15
N VAL A 359 -2.02 11.88 -14.20
CA VAL A 359 -3.06 12.21 -15.18
C VAL A 359 -4.33 11.42 -14.84
N MET A 360 -5.41 12.11 -14.49
CA MET A 360 -6.75 11.52 -14.42
C MET A 360 -7.39 11.65 -15.81
N LEU A 361 -7.38 10.55 -16.54
CA LEU A 361 -7.75 10.49 -17.95
C LEU A 361 -9.21 10.00 -18.09
N ASP A 362 -10.04 10.86 -18.63
CA ASP A 362 -11.44 10.62 -18.96
C ASP A 362 -11.58 10.48 -20.48
N ILE A 363 -11.89 9.29 -20.94
CA ILE A 363 -12.03 8.98 -22.35
C ILE A 363 -13.48 8.66 -22.68
N LYS A 364 -14.06 9.40 -23.64
CA LYS A 364 -15.36 9.07 -24.23
C LYS A 364 -15.14 8.61 -25.68
N PRO A 365 -14.88 7.31 -25.88
CA PRO A 365 -14.59 6.77 -27.20
C PRO A 365 -15.83 6.77 -28.08
N ALA A 366 -15.65 6.79 -29.40
CA ALA A 366 -16.74 6.63 -30.38
C ALA A 366 -17.40 5.24 -30.30
N SER A 367 -16.68 4.24 -29.78
CA SER A 367 -17.17 2.86 -29.58
C SER A 367 -16.73 2.34 -28.21
N GLY A 368 -17.63 1.58 -27.55
CA GLY A 368 -17.40 1.07 -26.19
C GLY A 368 -17.85 2.05 -25.11
N HIS A 369 -17.46 1.77 -23.89
CA HIS A 369 -17.82 2.54 -22.70
C HIS A 369 -16.95 3.78 -22.53
N ARG A 370 -17.51 4.83 -21.95
CA ARG A 370 -16.71 5.92 -21.36
C ARG A 370 -15.92 5.35 -20.21
N ILE A 371 -14.65 5.74 -20.11
CA ILE A 371 -13.71 5.23 -19.11
C ILE A 371 -13.04 6.37 -18.36
N LEU A 372 -12.78 6.17 -17.09
CA LEU A 372 -11.97 7.03 -16.24
C LEU A 372 -10.84 6.20 -15.63
N LEU A 373 -9.61 6.64 -15.81
CA LEU A 373 -8.42 5.92 -15.36
C LEU A 373 -7.34 6.88 -14.89
N GLN A 374 -6.51 6.46 -13.96
CA GLN A 374 -5.25 7.14 -13.69
C GLN A 374 -4.22 6.73 -14.74
N SER A 375 -3.57 7.69 -15.36
CA SER A 375 -2.62 7.47 -16.45
C SER A 375 -1.42 8.42 -16.36
N TYR A 376 -0.68 8.51 -17.42
CA TYR A 376 0.53 9.31 -17.59
C TYR A 376 0.49 10.05 -18.95
N PRO A 377 1.39 11.04 -19.19
CA PRO A 377 1.44 11.74 -20.46
C PRO A 377 1.73 10.80 -21.64
N GLY A 378 0.80 10.70 -22.58
CA GLY A 378 0.89 9.77 -23.71
C GLY A 378 0.41 8.35 -23.42
N GLY A 379 -0.14 8.08 -22.24
CA GLY A 379 -0.67 6.78 -21.85
C GLY A 379 -2.04 6.49 -22.48
N ILE A 380 -2.25 5.25 -22.91
CA ILE A 380 -3.57 4.73 -23.34
C ILE A 380 -4.20 3.82 -22.30
N GLU A 381 -3.46 3.52 -21.25
CA GLU A 381 -3.81 2.61 -20.16
C GLU A 381 -3.41 3.23 -18.81
N SER A 382 -3.62 2.51 -17.72
CA SER A 382 -3.23 2.96 -16.39
C SER A 382 -1.93 2.30 -15.96
N GLY A 383 -0.86 3.08 -15.89
CA GLY A 383 0.40 2.62 -15.28
C GLY A 383 0.33 2.45 -13.76
N THR A 384 -0.83 2.73 -13.14
CA THR A 384 -1.09 2.60 -11.71
C THR A 384 -2.34 1.77 -11.42
N ASP A 385 -2.75 1.01 -12.42
CA ASP A 385 -3.71 -0.08 -12.31
C ASP A 385 -5.09 0.29 -11.75
N TRP A 386 -5.57 1.49 -12.14
CA TRP A 386 -6.90 1.96 -11.77
C TRP A 386 -7.74 2.33 -12.96
N TYR A 387 -8.87 1.63 -13.12
CA TYR A 387 -9.80 1.81 -14.21
C TYR A 387 -11.25 1.73 -13.72
N GLN A 388 -12.14 2.54 -14.30
CA GLN A 388 -13.59 2.39 -14.17
C GLN A 388 -14.28 2.80 -15.46
N ASN A 389 -15.50 2.26 -15.71
CA ASN A 389 -16.30 2.60 -16.87
C ASN A 389 -17.74 2.97 -16.51
N ASP A 390 -18.47 3.55 -17.46
CA ASP A 390 -19.85 3.99 -17.29
C ASP A 390 -20.87 2.83 -17.21
N ALA A 391 -20.44 1.59 -17.42
CA ALA A 391 -21.22 0.41 -17.08
C ALA A 391 -21.13 0.04 -15.59
N GLY A 392 -20.37 0.77 -14.78
CA GLY A 392 -20.18 0.51 -13.35
C GLY A 392 -19.17 -0.60 -13.06
N VAL A 393 -18.33 -0.96 -14.02
CA VAL A 393 -17.23 -1.90 -13.82
C VAL A 393 -16.02 -1.12 -13.28
N VAL A 394 -15.43 -1.64 -12.22
CA VAL A 394 -14.15 -1.16 -11.65
C VAL A 394 -13.12 -2.26 -11.77
N LEU A 395 -11.91 -1.90 -12.20
CA LEU A 395 -10.80 -2.82 -12.39
C LEU A 395 -9.54 -2.21 -11.77
N THR A 396 -8.87 -3.00 -10.97
CA THR A 396 -7.54 -2.69 -10.42
C THR A 396 -6.72 -3.97 -10.29
N GLU A 397 -5.42 -3.85 -10.00
CA GLU A 397 -4.58 -5.03 -9.92
C GLU A 397 -3.46 -4.89 -8.87
N THR A 398 -2.79 -6.00 -8.59
CA THR A 398 -1.49 -6.04 -7.94
C THR A 398 -0.60 -7.03 -8.69
N THR A 399 0.57 -6.58 -9.09
CA THR A 399 1.51 -7.38 -9.88
C THR A 399 1.97 -8.63 -9.12
N ILE A 400 1.88 -9.81 -9.73
CA ILE A 400 2.26 -11.09 -9.11
C ILE A 400 3.56 -11.69 -9.63
N ASP A 401 4.38 -10.89 -10.28
CA ASP A 401 5.58 -11.36 -10.97
C ASP A 401 5.30 -11.87 -12.40
N GLN A 402 6.31 -12.32 -13.10
CA GLN A 402 6.19 -12.80 -14.47
C GLN A 402 5.80 -14.26 -14.52
N THR A 403 5.08 -14.60 -15.57
CA THR A 403 4.80 -15.97 -15.97
C THR A 403 5.44 -16.29 -17.32
N PRO A 404 5.40 -17.52 -17.84
CA PRO A 404 6.09 -17.88 -19.07
C PRO A 404 5.82 -16.91 -20.21
N PHE A 405 6.87 -16.32 -20.77
CA PHE A 405 6.78 -15.37 -21.85
C PHE A 405 6.25 -16.01 -23.14
N ASN A 406 5.16 -15.44 -23.66
CA ASN A 406 4.59 -15.77 -24.95
C ASN A 406 4.86 -14.61 -25.94
N PRO A 407 5.84 -14.73 -26.83
CA PRO A 407 6.20 -13.68 -27.77
C PRO A 407 5.11 -13.36 -28.80
N ASP A 408 4.13 -14.25 -28.98
CA ASP A 408 2.97 -14.05 -29.84
C ASP A 408 1.75 -13.51 -29.08
N GLY A 409 1.90 -13.27 -27.80
CA GLY A 409 0.86 -12.68 -26.95
C GLY A 409 0.74 -11.15 -27.11
N THR A 410 -0.26 -10.58 -26.48
CA THR A 410 -0.55 -9.16 -26.52
C THR A 410 -0.11 -8.46 -25.24
N PRO A 411 0.36 -7.21 -25.34
CA PRO A 411 0.77 -6.40 -24.19
C PRO A 411 -0.37 -6.21 -23.17
N VAL A 412 0.00 -6.02 -21.89
CA VAL A 412 -0.98 -5.73 -20.84
C VAL A 412 -1.73 -4.42 -21.13
N ALA A 413 -1.06 -3.41 -21.67
CA ALA A 413 -1.67 -2.14 -22.06
C ALA A 413 -2.84 -2.33 -23.04
N PHE A 414 -2.68 -3.22 -24.03
CA PHE A 414 -3.76 -3.59 -24.96
C PHE A 414 -4.93 -4.28 -24.23
N ARG A 415 -4.62 -5.28 -23.41
CA ARG A 415 -5.65 -6.11 -22.78
C ARG A 415 -6.43 -5.35 -21.71
N ALA A 416 -5.73 -4.59 -20.85
CA ALA A 416 -6.36 -3.80 -19.80
C ALA A 416 -7.22 -2.67 -20.38
N ARG A 417 -6.73 -1.95 -21.40
CA ARG A 417 -7.51 -0.91 -22.07
C ARG A 417 -8.78 -1.47 -22.72
N ASN A 418 -8.67 -2.56 -23.45
CA ASN A 418 -9.86 -3.19 -24.06
C ASN A 418 -10.81 -3.79 -23.02
N ALA A 419 -10.26 -4.36 -21.93
CA ALA A 419 -11.09 -4.87 -20.85
C ALA A 419 -11.98 -3.77 -20.26
N ILE A 420 -11.44 -2.60 -19.95
CA ILE A 420 -12.26 -1.55 -19.37
C ILE A 420 -13.17 -0.86 -20.39
N GLN A 421 -12.75 -0.73 -21.65
CA GLN A 421 -13.53 -0.06 -22.67
C GLN A 421 -14.71 -0.90 -23.19
N TYR A 422 -14.60 -2.24 -23.20
CA TYR A 422 -15.57 -3.11 -23.85
C TYR A 422 -16.31 -4.08 -22.92
N SER A 423 -16.06 -3.99 -21.61
CA SER A 423 -16.72 -4.88 -20.65
C SER A 423 -17.98 -4.29 -20.04
N ASN A 424 -19.05 -5.08 -20.06
CA ASN A 424 -20.30 -4.77 -19.37
C ASN A 424 -20.36 -5.38 -17.96
N ASN A 425 -19.51 -6.34 -17.64
CA ASN A 425 -19.53 -7.14 -16.43
C ASN A 425 -18.17 -7.84 -16.23
N ILE A 426 -18.02 -8.53 -15.10
CA ILE A 426 -16.79 -9.25 -14.73
C ILE A 426 -16.43 -10.36 -15.75
N ASP A 427 -17.41 -11.06 -16.33
CA ASP A 427 -17.13 -12.13 -17.30
C ASP A 427 -16.48 -11.58 -18.58
N ASP A 428 -16.91 -10.41 -19.04
CA ASP A 428 -16.27 -9.72 -20.16
C ASP A 428 -14.83 -9.33 -19.84
N VAL A 429 -14.59 -8.78 -18.64
CA VAL A 429 -13.23 -8.41 -18.18
C VAL A 429 -12.30 -9.63 -18.19
N VAL A 430 -12.74 -10.73 -17.57
CA VAL A 430 -11.94 -11.97 -17.50
C VAL A 430 -11.63 -12.50 -18.89
N ARG A 431 -12.63 -12.53 -19.78
CA ARG A 431 -12.47 -13.01 -21.16
C ARG A 431 -11.44 -12.17 -21.94
N ILE A 432 -11.50 -10.85 -21.82
CA ILE A 432 -10.60 -9.95 -22.57
C ILE A 432 -9.19 -10.00 -21.98
N LEU A 433 -9.03 -9.94 -20.67
CA LEU A 433 -7.72 -10.00 -20.01
C LEU A 433 -6.99 -11.31 -20.27
N SER A 434 -7.73 -12.43 -20.34
CA SER A 434 -7.15 -13.76 -20.60
C SER A 434 -6.71 -13.95 -22.04
N ALA A 435 -7.23 -13.15 -22.97
CA ALA A 435 -6.97 -13.37 -24.39
C ALA A 435 -5.52 -13.05 -24.73
N GLN A 436 -4.79 -14.06 -25.20
CA GLN A 436 -3.42 -13.92 -25.71
C GLN A 436 -2.46 -13.22 -24.75
N ASN A 437 -2.52 -13.55 -23.45
CA ASN A 437 -1.59 -13.00 -22.46
C ASN A 437 -0.13 -13.33 -22.88
N ASN A 438 0.73 -12.29 -22.88
CA ASN A 438 2.15 -12.47 -23.22
C ASN A 438 3.01 -12.91 -22.01
N GLY A 439 2.47 -12.92 -20.80
CA GLY A 439 3.16 -13.37 -19.59
C GLY A 439 4.13 -12.38 -18.98
N LEU A 440 4.34 -11.24 -19.62
CA LEU A 440 5.08 -10.13 -19.03
C LEU A 440 4.13 -9.30 -18.15
N TYR A 441 4.60 -8.78 -17.04
CA TYR A 441 3.81 -8.00 -16.11
C TYR A 441 2.46 -8.67 -15.79
N THR A 442 2.55 -9.81 -15.10
CA THR A 442 1.40 -10.64 -14.78
C THR A 442 0.76 -10.20 -13.47
N ASN A 443 -0.56 -10.25 -13.40
CA ASN A 443 -1.31 -9.56 -12.36
C ASN A 443 -2.38 -10.43 -11.69
N GLU A 444 -2.63 -10.11 -10.44
CA GLU A 444 -3.82 -10.46 -9.68
C GLU A 444 -4.82 -9.31 -9.82
N TRP A 445 -5.84 -9.51 -10.65
CA TRP A 445 -6.85 -8.50 -10.97
C TRP A 445 -7.98 -8.50 -9.96
N ILE A 446 -8.26 -7.34 -9.37
CA ILE A 446 -9.37 -7.13 -8.45
C ILE A 446 -10.44 -6.33 -9.17
N MET A 447 -11.68 -6.83 -9.14
CA MET A 447 -12.75 -6.31 -9.96
C MET A 447 -14.02 -6.10 -9.15
N GLY A 448 -14.87 -5.17 -9.62
CA GLY A 448 -16.20 -5.00 -9.12
C GLY A 448 -17.18 -4.60 -10.21
N ASP A 449 -18.43 -5.00 -10.04
CA ASP A 449 -19.58 -4.59 -10.84
C ASP A 449 -20.62 -3.94 -9.92
N ALA A 450 -20.75 -2.63 -10.01
CA ALA A 450 -21.66 -1.85 -9.19
C ALA A 450 -23.13 -2.19 -9.42
N LYS A 451 -23.51 -2.69 -10.61
CA LYS A 451 -24.89 -3.05 -10.96
C LYS A 451 -25.36 -4.31 -10.24
N THR A 452 -24.47 -5.30 -10.17
CA THR A 452 -24.74 -6.58 -9.53
C THR A 452 -24.26 -6.65 -8.10
N ASN A 453 -23.47 -5.65 -7.67
CA ASN A 453 -22.81 -5.60 -6.38
C ASN A 453 -21.85 -6.79 -6.19
N GLU A 454 -21.31 -7.30 -7.28
CA GLU A 454 -20.35 -8.40 -7.27
C GLU A 454 -18.92 -7.88 -7.21
N ILE A 455 -18.08 -8.56 -6.43
CA ILE A 455 -16.63 -8.41 -6.47
C ILE A 455 -15.98 -9.73 -6.88
N ALA A 456 -14.83 -9.65 -7.52
CA ALA A 456 -14.04 -10.80 -7.91
C ALA A 456 -12.54 -10.52 -7.81
N ILE A 457 -11.77 -11.59 -7.69
CA ILE A 457 -10.32 -11.55 -7.82
C ILE A 457 -9.88 -12.62 -8.82
N PHE A 458 -8.96 -12.25 -9.71
CA PHE A 458 -8.56 -13.06 -10.83
C PHE A 458 -7.04 -13.12 -10.95
N ASP A 459 -6.47 -14.25 -10.53
CA ASP A 459 -5.06 -14.57 -10.78
C ASP A 459 -4.90 -14.96 -12.25
N LEU A 460 -4.10 -14.18 -12.98
CA LEU A 460 -3.90 -14.34 -14.41
C LEU A 460 -2.45 -14.66 -14.73
N GLY A 461 -2.14 -15.94 -14.91
CA GLY A 461 -0.88 -16.39 -15.48
C GLY A 461 -0.97 -16.59 -17.00
N THR A 462 0.11 -17.04 -17.62
CA THR A 462 0.15 -17.34 -19.06
C THR A 462 -0.64 -18.62 -19.40
N ASN A 463 -0.46 -19.67 -18.61
CA ASN A 463 -1.04 -20.99 -18.84
C ASN A 463 -2.12 -21.34 -17.83
N HIS A 464 -2.07 -20.74 -16.64
CA HIS A 464 -2.97 -21.00 -15.54
C HIS A 464 -3.69 -19.72 -15.14
N THR A 465 -4.96 -19.85 -14.81
CA THR A 465 -5.77 -18.74 -14.32
C THR A 465 -6.72 -19.22 -13.24
N LYS A 466 -7.04 -18.35 -12.29
CA LYS A 466 -8.03 -18.63 -11.26
C LYS A 466 -8.90 -17.41 -10.97
N LEU A 467 -10.20 -17.60 -11.03
CA LEU A 467 -11.20 -16.61 -10.69
C LEU A 467 -11.96 -17.02 -9.43
N TRP A 468 -12.01 -16.15 -8.42
CA TRP A 468 -12.92 -16.25 -7.29
C TRP A 468 -13.98 -15.16 -7.37
N ARG A 469 -15.24 -15.52 -7.08
CA ARG A 469 -16.38 -14.63 -7.23
C ARG A 469 -17.24 -14.59 -5.97
N SER A 470 -17.60 -13.39 -5.53
CA SER A 470 -18.51 -13.19 -4.40
C SER A 470 -19.90 -13.74 -4.68
N SER A 471 -20.40 -13.69 -5.92
CA SER A 471 -21.69 -14.24 -6.34
C SER A 471 -21.78 -15.76 -6.18
N LYS A 472 -20.64 -16.46 -6.13
CA LYS A 472 -20.54 -17.91 -5.93
C LYS A 472 -20.09 -18.30 -4.52
N ASN A 473 -19.93 -17.35 -3.61
CA ASN A 473 -19.35 -17.55 -2.28
C ASN A 473 -17.95 -18.19 -2.32
N GLU A 474 -17.13 -17.81 -3.27
CA GLU A 474 -15.76 -18.29 -3.43
C GLU A 474 -14.81 -17.33 -2.70
N TRP A 475 -14.24 -17.78 -1.59
CA TRP A 475 -13.31 -16.98 -0.78
C TRP A 475 -12.01 -17.76 -0.60
N PHE A 476 -10.86 -17.12 -0.81
CA PHE A 476 -9.56 -17.77 -0.58
C PHE A 476 -9.09 -17.67 0.87
N GLY A 477 -9.70 -16.79 1.67
CA GLY A 477 -9.54 -16.67 3.11
C GLY A 477 -10.87 -16.92 3.84
N ASN A 478 -10.85 -16.91 5.16
CA ASN A 478 -12.09 -16.90 5.95
C ASN A 478 -12.64 -15.47 6.07
N THR A 479 -12.78 -14.80 4.95
CA THR A 479 -13.16 -13.38 4.85
C THR A 479 -14.36 -13.20 3.90
N PRO A 480 -15.55 -13.73 4.24
CA PRO A 480 -16.74 -13.57 3.42
C PRO A 480 -17.01 -12.09 3.10
N GLY A 481 -17.14 -11.78 1.82
CA GLY A 481 -17.37 -10.42 1.34
C GLY A 481 -16.11 -9.59 1.17
N PHE A 482 -14.90 -10.18 1.26
CA PHE A 482 -13.66 -9.42 1.17
C PHE A 482 -12.56 -10.17 0.42
N TYR A 483 -11.98 -9.49 -0.57
CA TYR A 483 -10.76 -9.90 -1.27
C TYR A 483 -9.69 -8.84 -1.10
N TRP A 484 -8.42 -9.25 -1.20
CA TRP A 484 -7.28 -8.34 -1.22
C TRP A 484 -6.18 -8.86 -2.13
N GLY A 485 -5.36 -7.94 -2.64
CA GLY A 485 -4.16 -8.20 -3.42
C GLY A 485 -2.97 -7.46 -2.82
N ASP A 486 -1.80 -8.10 -2.87
CA ASP A 486 -0.55 -7.54 -2.34
C ASP A 486 0.69 -8.20 -2.97
N ASN A 487 0.66 -8.37 -4.28
CA ASN A 487 1.74 -8.87 -5.12
C ASN A 487 2.11 -10.35 -4.90
N ASN A 488 1.13 -11.18 -4.59
CA ASN A 488 1.34 -12.62 -4.47
C ASN A 488 0.15 -13.40 -5.03
N ALA A 489 0.38 -14.24 -6.02
CA ALA A 489 -0.67 -15.08 -6.58
C ALA A 489 -1.28 -15.99 -5.51
N LYS A 490 -2.62 -15.94 -5.40
CA LYS A 490 -3.36 -16.72 -4.41
C LYS A 490 -3.53 -18.18 -4.88
N ASP A 491 -3.63 -18.38 -6.19
CA ASP A 491 -3.72 -19.72 -6.78
C ASP A 491 -2.36 -20.41 -6.86
N LEU A 492 -2.32 -21.70 -6.55
CA LEU A 492 -1.07 -22.44 -6.56
C LEU A 492 -0.52 -22.63 -7.98
N ASP A 493 -1.38 -22.98 -8.93
CA ASP A 493 -0.93 -23.29 -10.29
C ASP A 493 -0.40 -22.03 -10.97
N VAL A 494 -1.03 -20.87 -10.73
CA VAL A 494 -0.52 -19.56 -11.19
C VAL A 494 0.79 -19.23 -10.50
N ARG A 495 0.90 -19.43 -9.20
CA ARG A 495 2.12 -19.15 -8.43
C ARG A 495 3.30 -20.02 -8.88
N LEU A 496 3.03 -21.27 -9.24
CA LEU A 496 4.07 -22.19 -9.72
C LEU A 496 4.59 -21.83 -11.10
N GLU A 497 3.87 -21.08 -11.88
CA GLU A 497 4.36 -20.56 -13.15
C GLU A 497 4.99 -19.17 -13.06
N THR A 498 4.86 -18.47 -11.93
CA THR A 498 5.60 -17.21 -11.71
C THR A 498 7.09 -17.49 -11.56
N TYR A 499 7.90 -16.62 -12.14
CA TYR A 499 9.33 -16.70 -11.99
C TYR A 499 9.78 -15.96 -10.74
N SER A 500 10.11 -16.73 -9.70
CA SER A 500 11.04 -16.21 -8.72
C SER A 500 12.44 -16.33 -9.27
N ASP A 501 13.29 -15.34 -9.10
CA ASP A 501 14.73 -15.50 -9.33
C ASP A 501 15.20 -16.77 -8.61
N PRO A 502 15.72 -17.79 -9.32
CA PRO A 502 16.20 -19.01 -8.69
C PRO A 502 17.35 -18.76 -7.71
N ARG A 503 17.91 -17.56 -7.65
CA ARG A 503 18.87 -17.09 -6.65
C ARG A 503 18.26 -16.68 -5.32
N GLY A 504 16.96 -16.90 -5.15
CA GLY A 504 16.37 -17.02 -3.83
C GLY A 504 15.87 -15.74 -3.21
N ASP A 505 14.78 -15.20 -3.75
CA ASP A 505 13.86 -14.54 -2.84
C ASP A 505 12.91 -15.60 -2.29
N PRO A 506 13.06 -16.00 -1.00
CA PRO A 506 12.26 -17.08 -0.43
C PRO A 506 10.79 -16.73 -0.26
N ASP A 507 10.37 -15.47 -0.53
CA ASP A 507 9.02 -15.01 -0.31
C ASP A 507 8.08 -15.30 -1.49
N PHE A 508 8.59 -15.76 -2.64
CA PHE A 508 7.79 -15.90 -3.86
C PHE A 508 7.21 -17.29 -4.12
N ILE A 509 7.86 -18.36 -3.78
CA ILE A 509 7.39 -19.69 -4.19
C ILE A 509 6.41 -20.34 -3.22
N PRO A 510 6.66 -20.44 -1.91
CA PRO A 510 5.62 -20.87 -1.00
C PRO A 510 4.71 -19.70 -0.65
N TYR A 511 3.38 -19.88 -0.71
CA TYR A 511 2.52 -18.90 -0.08
C TYR A 511 2.81 -18.88 1.42
N VAL A 512 3.45 -17.81 1.80
CA VAL A 512 3.53 -17.39 3.18
C VAL A 512 2.79 -16.07 3.23
N PRO A 513 1.77 -15.91 4.08
CA PRO A 513 1.13 -14.63 4.23
C PRO A 513 2.15 -13.53 4.46
N SER A 514 2.17 -12.56 3.59
CA SER A 514 3.00 -11.37 3.72
C SER A 514 2.54 -10.56 4.94
N ARG A 515 3.32 -9.57 5.34
CA ARG A 515 2.85 -8.62 6.37
C ARG A 515 1.59 -7.89 5.93
N ARG A 516 1.44 -7.64 4.63
CA ARG A 516 0.26 -6.99 4.06
C ARG A 516 -0.95 -7.91 4.08
N ASP A 517 -0.80 -9.19 3.72
CA ASP A 517 -1.87 -10.20 3.89
C ASP A 517 -2.40 -10.22 5.32
N MET A 518 -1.48 -10.23 6.29
CA MET A 518 -1.86 -10.25 7.71
C MET A 518 -2.53 -8.94 8.14
N ALA A 519 -2.07 -7.81 7.63
CA ALA A 519 -2.71 -6.52 7.89
C ALA A 519 -4.15 -6.49 7.33
N TRP A 520 -4.37 -7.00 6.13
CA TRP A 520 -5.71 -7.11 5.54
C TRP A 520 -6.62 -8.01 6.36
N GLN A 521 -6.14 -9.16 6.82
CA GLN A 521 -6.92 -10.05 7.68
C GLN A 521 -7.27 -9.40 9.02
N GLN A 522 -6.33 -8.67 9.63
CA GLN A 522 -6.57 -7.93 10.87
C GLN A 522 -7.60 -6.83 10.67
N LEU A 523 -7.46 -6.02 9.63
CA LEU A 523 -8.40 -4.96 9.29
C LEU A 523 -9.78 -5.52 8.99
N TYR A 524 -9.87 -6.60 8.22
CA TYR A 524 -11.16 -7.28 7.99
C TYR A 524 -11.79 -7.74 9.30
N ASN A 525 -11.07 -8.43 10.17
CA ASN A 525 -11.60 -8.91 11.45
C ASN A 525 -12.10 -7.76 12.34
N GLN A 526 -11.41 -6.63 12.31
CA GLN A 526 -11.77 -5.45 13.08
C GLN A 526 -12.99 -4.72 12.51
N TYR A 527 -13.09 -4.61 11.18
CA TYR A 527 -14.06 -3.74 10.50
C TYR A 527 -15.13 -4.47 9.69
N ARG A 528 -15.17 -5.82 9.70
CA ARG A 528 -16.21 -6.56 8.95
C ARG A 528 -17.62 -6.10 9.34
N GLY A 529 -18.46 -5.88 8.33
CA GLY A 529 -19.81 -5.33 8.48
C GLY A 529 -19.84 -3.80 8.69
N GLN A 530 -18.66 -3.15 8.62
CA GLN A 530 -18.51 -1.70 8.75
C GLN A 530 -17.64 -1.09 7.64
N ILE A 531 -17.18 -1.90 6.69
CA ILE A 531 -16.32 -1.44 5.61
C ILE A 531 -17.12 -0.46 4.74
N ASP A 532 -16.55 0.69 4.52
CA ASP A 532 -17.00 1.78 3.67
C ASP A 532 -15.75 2.51 3.13
N GLU A 533 -15.87 3.68 2.51
CA GLU A 533 -14.72 4.42 2.02
C GLU A 533 -13.76 4.84 3.14
N GLN A 534 -14.26 5.09 4.35
CA GLN A 534 -13.41 5.40 5.51
C GLN A 534 -12.41 4.28 5.83
N PHE A 535 -12.85 3.04 5.63
CA PHE A 535 -11.97 1.89 5.75
C PHE A 535 -10.82 1.97 4.74
N GLY A 536 -11.10 2.31 3.48
CA GLY A 536 -10.07 2.47 2.46
C GLY A 536 -9.04 3.54 2.83
N PHE A 537 -9.50 4.72 3.24
CA PHE A 537 -8.62 5.80 3.67
C PHE A 537 -7.77 5.42 4.89
N LEU A 538 -8.36 4.72 5.86
CA LEU A 538 -7.64 4.22 7.03
C LEU A 538 -6.58 3.16 6.64
N ALA A 539 -6.96 2.19 5.84
CA ALA A 539 -6.08 1.10 5.44
C ALA A 539 -4.84 1.63 4.72
N PHE A 540 -5.04 2.50 3.73
CA PHE A 540 -3.94 2.98 2.90
C PHE A 540 -3.00 3.99 3.56
N ARG A 541 -3.35 4.56 4.69
CA ARG A 541 -2.41 5.35 5.50
C ARG A 541 -1.71 4.54 6.58
N SER A 542 -2.04 3.26 6.73
CA SER A 542 -1.53 2.38 7.78
C SER A 542 -0.40 1.49 7.25
N ALA A 543 0.73 1.44 7.97
CA ALA A 543 1.77 0.47 7.66
C ALA A 543 1.29 -0.96 8.02
N PRO A 544 1.63 -2.00 7.24
CA PRO A 544 2.57 -2.02 6.10
C PRO A 544 1.91 -1.76 4.74
N LEU A 545 0.64 -1.35 4.67
CA LEU A 545 -0.05 -1.08 3.41
C LEU A 545 0.42 0.24 2.78
N VAL A 546 0.99 1.14 3.56
CA VAL A 546 1.75 2.30 3.11
C VAL A 546 3.25 2.06 3.31
N ALA A 547 4.06 2.42 2.31
CA ALA A 547 5.51 2.35 2.35
C ALA A 547 6.14 3.62 1.73
N VAL A 548 7.47 3.69 1.72
CA VAL A 548 8.19 4.84 1.16
C VAL A 548 7.84 5.07 -0.31
N SER A 549 7.71 4.00 -1.08
CA SER A 549 7.38 4.02 -2.52
C SER A 549 5.88 4.14 -2.84
N THR A 550 5.01 4.29 -1.84
CA THR A 550 3.59 4.54 -2.09
C THR A 550 3.41 5.91 -2.71
N MET A 551 2.82 5.96 -3.89
CA MET A 551 2.73 7.19 -4.68
C MET A 551 1.32 7.75 -4.78
N ASP A 552 0.30 7.02 -4.40
CA ASP A 552 -1.10 7.42 -4.54
C ASP A 552 -2.04 6.58 -3.66
N ALA A 553 -3.32 6.96 -3.68
CA ALA A 553 -4.42 6.12 -3.21
C ALA A 553 -5.69 6.41 -4.00
N LYS A 554 -6.51 5.39 -4.25
CA LYS A 554 -7.81 5.47 -4.89
C LYS A 554 -8.83 4.68 -4.11
N VAL A 555 -10.04 5.24 -3.91
CA VAL A 555 -11.16 4.57 -3.22
C VAL A 555 -12.46 4.90 -3.94
N VAL A 556 -13.28 3.88 -4.19
CA VAL A 556 -14.58 4.01 -4.83
C VAL A 556 -15.63 3.14 -4.15
N THR A 557 -16.85 3.64 -4.04
CA THR A 557 -18.05 2.87 -3.66
C THR A 557 -18.88 2.52 -4.88
N ALA A 558 -19.84 1.61 -4.74
CA ALA A 558 -20.79 1.27 -5.84
C ALA A 558 -21.53 2.51 -6.36
N ASP A 559 -21.94 3.40 -5.46
CA ASP A 559 -22.63 4.65 -5.84
C ASP A 559 -21.71 5.56 -6.65
N MET A 560 -20.45 5.71 -6.23
CA MET A 560 -19.44 6.50 -6.94
C MET A 560 -19.11 5.88 -8.30
N ALA A 561 -18.88 4.57 -8.37
CA ALA A 561 -18.60 3.87 -9.64
C ALA A 561 -19.73 4.07 -10.66
N SER A 562 -20.98 3.98 -10.20
CA SER A 562 -22.17 4.20 -11.06
C SER A 562 -22.28 5.65 -11.59
N HIS A 563 -21.58 6.60 -11.00
CA HIS A 563 -21.55 8.00 -11.41
C HIS A 563 -20.19 8.44 -11.98
N MET A 564 -19.28 7.51 -12.25
CA MET A 564 -17.93 7.81 -12.74
C MET A 564 -17.15 8.74 -11.81
N MET A 565 -17.24 8.51 -10.50
CA MET A 565 -16.55 9.24 -9.44
C MET A 565 -15.49 8.37 -8.78
N VAL A 566 -14.41 8.98 -8.29
CA VAL A 566 -13.37 8.34 -7.49
C VAL A 566 -12.72 9.34 -6.54
N TRP A 567 -12.51 8.96 -5.28
CA TRP A 567 -11.57 9.62 -4.40
C TRP A 567 -10.16 9.21 -4.76
N ALA A 568 -9.30 10.17 -5.07
CA ALA A 568 -7.89 9.90 -5.40
C ALA A 568 -6.96 10.94 -4.78
N GLU A 569 -5.76 10.48 -4.41
CA GLU A 569 -4.68 11.29 -3.88
C GLU A 569 -3.38 10.95 -4.62
N ILE A 570 -2.57 11.97 -4.93
CA ILE A 570 -1.17 11.82 -5.33
C ILE A 570 -0.30 12.03 -4.11
N GLY A 571 0.73 11.21 -3.99
CA GLY A 571 1.62 11.16 -2.84
C GLY A 571 1.18 10.10 -1.83
N ARG A 572 1.92 10.01 -0.73
CA ARG A 572 1.66 9.00 0.30
C ARG A 572 0.41 9.35 1.12
N PRO A 573 -0.56 8.43 1.23
CA PRO A 573 -1.81 8.70 1.96
C PRO A 573 -1.64 9.00 3.46
N ASN A 574 -0.48 8.73 4.02
CA ASN A 574 -0.11 9.14 5.38
C ASN A 574 0.44 10.57 5.46
N GLN A 575 0.30 11.35 4.39
CA GLN A 575 0.67 12.76 4.27
C GLN A 575 2.18 13.04 4.41
N ARG A 576 3.04 12.03 4.16
CA ARG A 576 4.48 12.21 4.16
C ARG A 576 5.02 12.47 2.77
N GLU A 577 5.93 13.41 2.67
CA GLU A 577 6.67 13.66 1.46
C GLU A 577 7.60 12.48 1.11
N TRP A 578 7.80 12.24 -0.16
CA TRP A 578 8.81 11.32 -0.68
C TRP A 578 9.90 12.12 -1.37
N LEU A 579 11.01 12.32 -0.66
CA LEU A 579 12.16 13.04 -1.18
C LEU A 579 13.12 12.06 -1.87
N PRO A 580 13.75 12.48 -2.99
CA PRO A 580 14.68 11.63 -3.71
C PRO A 580 15.92 11.31 -2.87
N ASP A 581 16.31 10.06 -2.86
CA ASP A 581 17.59 9.61 -2.30
C ASP A 581 18.62 9.48 -3.42
N LYS A 582 19.62 10.32 -3.39
CA LYS A 582 20.70 10.38 -4.40
C LYS A 582 21.44 9.05 -4.62
N ARG A 583 21.24 8.07 -3.74
CA ARG A 583 21.84 6.73 -3.86
C ARG A 583 21.02 5.80 -4.75
N TYR A 584 19.70 6.07 -4.90
CA TYR A 584 18.73 5.18 -5.53
C TYR A 584 17.90 5.83 -6.63
N ASP A 585 17.71 7.15 -6.56
CA ASP A 585 16.85 7.88 -7.48
C ASP A 585 17.68 8.60 -8.57
N PHE A 586 17.05 8.94 -9.66
CA PHE A 586 17.71 9.56 -10.81
C PHE A 586 18.04 11.03 -10.54
N ALA A 587 19.07 11.52 -11.18
CA ALA A 587 19.38 12.93 -11.18
C ALA A 587 18.26 13.70 -11.93
N GLY A 588 17.56 14.57 -11.20
CA GLY A 588 16.44 15.35 -11.71
C GLY A 588 15.08 14.94 -11.15
N ASP A 589 15.03 13.95 -10.26
CA ASP A 589 13.83 13.69 -9.46
C ASP A 589 13.69 14.83 -8.43
N ASP A 590 12.50 15.42 -8.35
CA ASP A 590 12.19 16.54 -7.45
C ASP A 590 11.53 16.10 -6.15
N GLY A 591 10.93 14.91 -6.14
CA GLY A 591 10.19 14.33 -5.03
C GLY A 591 8.69 14.39 -5.21
N LEU A 592 8.00 13.58 -4.44
CA LEU A 592 6.55 13.47 -4.48
C LEU A 592 5.95 13.99 -3.18
N TYR A 593 5.07 14.96 -3.29
CA TYR A 593 4.40 15.61 -2.16
C TYR A 593 2.92 15.22 -2.13
N PRO A 594 2.37 14.86 -0.95
CA PRO A 594 0.96 14.53 -0.84
C PRO A 594 0.07 15.69 -1.28
N SER A 595 -0.89 15.39 -2.14
CA SER A 595 -1.84 16.40 -2.63
C SER A 595 -3.07 16.57 -1.73
N GLY A 596 -3.30 15.62 -0.84
CA GLY A 596 -4.61 15.40 -0.22
C GLY A 596 -5.62 14.76 -1.18
N TYR A 597 -6.62 14.12 -0.62
CA TYR A 597 -7.67 13.48 -1.43
C TYR A 597 -8.52 14.50 -2.18
N TYR A 598 -8.79 14.20 -3.44
CA TYR A 598 -9.67 14.95 -4.32
C TYR A 598 -10.74 14.02 -4.90
N LEU A 599 -11.99 14.47 -4.94
CA LEU A 599 -13.09 13.74 -5.57
C LEU A 599 -13.14 14.08 -7.06
N PHE A 600 -12.76 13.13 -7.89
CA PHE A 600 -12.98 13.25 -9.34
C PHE A 600 -14.41 12.86 -9.69
N ASP A 601 -15.02 13.66 -10.56
CA ASP A 601 -16.33 13.43 -11.16
C ASP A 601 -16.20 13.64 -12.66
N ALA A 602 -16.41 12.57 -13.43
CA ALA A 602 -16.37 12.63 -14.89
C ALA A 602 -17.64 13.28 -15.50
N GLN A 603 -18.63 13.66 -14.68
CA GLN A 603 -19.78 14.44 -15.12
C GLN A 603 -19.47 15.93 -14.93
N PRO A 604 -19.07 16.67 -15.97
CA PRO A 604 -18.73 18.07 -15.81
C PRO A 604 -19.96 18.87 -15.36
N ASP A 605 -19.72 19.79 -14.46
CA ASP A 605 -20.72 20.76 -14.00
C ASP A 605 -21.16 21.67 -15.16
N GLU A 606 -22.33 22.30 -15.01
CA GLU A 606 -22.93 23.15 -16.05
C GLU A 606 -22.02 24.35 -16.42
N THR A 607 -21.26 24.89 -15.47
CA THR A 607 -20.35 26.03 -15.70
C THR A 607 -19.16 25.59 -16.57
N LEU A 608 -18.60 24.41 -16.29
CA LEU A 608 -17.53 23.82 -17.09
C LEU A 608 -18.03 23.47 -18.50
N ARG A 609 -19.22 22.88 -18.63
CA ARG A 609 -19.88 22.60 -19.92
C ARG A 609 -20.03 23.86 -20.75
N ALA A 610 -20.57 24.94 -20.16
CA ALA A 610 -20.74 26.23 -20.86
C ALA A 610 -19.39 26.81 -21.31
N SER A 611 -18.32 26.62 -20.53
CA SER A 611 -16.97 27.07 -20.90
C SER A 611 -16.38 26.26 -22.06
N ILE A 612 -16.67 24.96 -22.13
CA ILE A 612 -16.22 24.04 -23.16
C ILE A 612 -17.01 24.28 -24.46
N GLU A 613 -18.33 24.44 -24.39
CA GLU A 613 -19.22 24.67 -25.56
C GLU A 613 -18.87 25.94 -26.33
N GLN A 614 -18.34 26.96 -25.67
CA GLN A 614 -17.88 28.20 -26.32
C GLN A 614 -16.61 27.98 -27.17
N ASN A 615 -15.88 26.91 -26.94
CA ASN A 615 -14.61 26.61 -27.64
C ASN A 615 -14.75 25.56 -28.77
N GLU A 616 -15.95 24.99 -28.96
CA GLU A 616 -16.20 23.85 -29.87
C GLU A 616 -16.06 24.13 -31.39
N LYS A 617 -15.44 25.19 -31.82
CA LYS A 617 -15.42 25.59 -33.26
C LYS A 617 -14.31 25.01 -34.14
N MET A 618 -13.53 24.08 -33.67
CA MET A 618 -12.50 23.45 -34.52
C MET A 618 -12.71 21.92 -34.57
N ARG A 619 -13.33 21.44 -35.60
CA ARG A 619 -13.42 20.02 -35.96
C ARG A 619 -12.26 19.63 -36.88
N MET A 620 -11.70 18.47 -36.61
CA MET A 620 -10.73 17.81 -37.50
C MET A 620 -11.41 16.80 -38.43
N ASP A 621 -11.06 16.78 -39.68
CA ASP A 621 -11.53 15.83 -40.69
C ASP A 621 -10.64 14.57 -40.70
N ALA A 622 -11.21 13.40 -40.50
CA ALA A 622 -10.51 12.11 -40.54
C ALA A 622 -11.01 11.22 -41.68
N SER A 623 -10.16 10.44 -42.28
CA SER A 623 -10.49 9.41 -43.27
C SER A 623 -9.91 8.03 -42.93
N ALA A 624 -10.63 6.97 -43.31
CA ALA A 624 -10.67 5.65 -42.70
C ALA A 624 -9.98 4.47 -43.44
N ALA A 625 -9.73 3.42 -42.74
CA ALA A 625 -9.94 1.95 -42.86
C ALA A 625 -8.88 1.03 -43.55
N PRO A 626 -8.94 -0.32 -43.53
CA PRO A 626 -9.58 -1.34 -42.71
C PRO A 626 -8.74 -2.58 -42.23
N GLU A 627 -9.35 -3.43 -41.50
CA GLU A 627 -9.19 -4.73 -40.78
C GLU A 627 -8.30 -5.88 -41.35
N THR A 628 -7.89 -6.94 -40.65
CA THR A 628 -8.50 -8.01 -39.79
C THR A 628 -7.56 -9.15 -39.38
N ASN A 629 -7.92 -9.89 -38.29
CA ASN A 629 -7.92 -11.32 -37.96
C ASN A 629 -6.89 -11.97 -37.03
N ALA A 630 -7.46 -12.79 -36.13
CA ALA A 630 -6.89 -13.56 -35.02
C ALA A 630 -6.61 -15.03 -35.34
N VAL A 631 -5.79 -15.75 -34.52
CA VAL A 631 -5.85 -17.23 -34.29
C VAL A 631 -5.10 -17.65 -32.99
N SER A 632 -5.45 -18.83 -32.43
CA SER A 632 -5.41 -19.38 -31.08
C SER A 632 -4.38 -20.47 -30.74
N ALA A 633 -4.02 -20.58 -29.50
CA ALA A 633 -3.91 -21.63 -28.42
C ALA A 633 -2.96 -22.82 -28.44
N SER A 634 -2.25 -22.99 -27.37
CA SER A 634 -2.00 -23.93 -26.24
C SER A 634 -1.02 -25.11 -26.36
N ASN A 635 -0.19 -25.31 -25.27
CA ASN A 635 0.14 -26.61 -24.65
C ASN A 635 0.88 -26.42 -23.31
N LYS A 636 0.63 -27.30 -22.33
CA LYS A 636 1.07 -27.24 -20.93
C LYS A 636 2.21 -28.17 -20.55
N PRO A 637 3.08 -27.84 -19.55
CA PRO A 637 3.94 -28.76 -18.85
C PRO A 637 3.52 -29.09 -17.42
N SER A 638 3.99 -30.25 -16.89
CA SER A 638 3.69 -30.75 -15.56
C SER A 638 4.83 -30.53 -14.56
N TYR A 639 4.50 -30.21 -13.30
CA TYR A 639 5.44 -29.96 -12.22
C TYR A 639 5.44 -31.06 -11.16
N ASP A 640 6.61 -31.34 -10.56
CA ASP A 640 6.76 -32.27 -9.42
C ASP A 640 6.69 -31.47 -8.09
N ASP A 641 5.52 -31.49 -7.47
CA ASP A 641 5.27 -30.85 -6.19
C ASP A 641 5.42 -31.85 -5.05
N ARG A 642 6.60 -31.87 -4.44
CA ARG A 642 6.86 -32.76 -3.30
C ARG A 642 6.50 -32.15 -1.97
N LEU A 643 6.36 -30.84 -1.90
CA LEU A 643 6.02 -30.13 -0.67
C LEU A 643 4.87 -29.17 -0.90
N TRP A 644 4.06 -29.04 0.10
CA TRP A 644 2.97 -28.10 0.14
C TRP A 644 3.47 -26.67 0.25
N LYS A 645 3.03 -25.79 -0.66
CA LYS A 645 3.49 -24.42 -0.82
C LYS A 645 2.43 -23.35 -0.46
N GLY A 646 1.45 -23.70 0.35
CA GLY A 646 0.41 -22.79 0.80
C GLY A 646 -0.95 -22.95 0.10
N TRP A 647 -1.95 -22.14 0.47
CA TRP A 647 -3.36 -22.14 0.07
C TRP A 647 -4.18 -23.35 0.47
N VAL A 648 -3.94 -23.79 1.64
CA VAL A 648 -4.90 -24.49 2.43
C VAL A 648 -5.26 -23.59 3.62
N LEU A 649 -6.53 -23.45 3.91
CA LEU A 649 -7.01 -22.46 4.85
C LEU A 649 -7.29 -23.08 6.22
N PRO A 650 -6.83 -22.50 7.34
CA PRO A 650 -7.16 -23.02 8.64
C PRO A 650 -8.64 -22.84 8.94
N ALA A 651 -9.29 -23.86 9.48
CA ALA A 651 -10.68 -23.80 9.89
C ALA A 651 -10.88 -22.89 11.12
N SER A 652 -9.85 -22.80 11.95
CA SER A 652 -9.82 -21.98 13.17
C SER A 652 -8.40 -21.53 13.50
N ASP A 653 -8.26 -20.61 14.43
CA ASP A 653 -6.95 -20.19 14.95
C ASP A 653 -6.14 -21.35 15.51
N ALA A 654 -6.80 -22.37 16.06
CA ALA A 654 -6.15 -23.58 16.57
C ALA A 654 -5.50 -24.44 15.47
N ASP A 655 -5.86 -24.23 14.21
CA ASP A 655 -5.32 -24.96 13.05
C ASP A 655 -4.22 -24.19 12.32
N THR A 656 -3.97 -22.95 12.70
CA THR A 656 -3.00 -22.04 12.07
C THR A 656 -1.58 -22.62 12.05
N TRP A 657 -1.15 -23.30 13.12
CA TRP A 657 0.17 -23.90 13.26
C TRP A 657 0.50 -24.86 12.11
N PHE A 658 -0.46 -25.65 11.69
CA PHE A 658 -0.30 -26.64 10.65
C PHE A 658 -0.19 -25.97 9.27
N VAL A 659 -1.10 -25.07 8.95
CA VAL A 659 -1.16 -24.39 7.65
C VAL A 659 0.07 -23.49 7.45
N ALA A 660 0.36 -22.63 8.42
CA ALA A 660 1.50 -21.74 8.37
C ALA A 660 2.84 -22.49 8.45
N GLY A 661 2.88 -23.53 9.27
CA GLY A 661 4.07 -24.36 9.46
C GLY A 661 4.49 -25.13 8.21
N SER A 662 3.53 -25.63 7.42
CA SER A 662 3.85 -26.37 6.18
C SER A 662 4.55 -25.51 5.14
N ALA A 663 4.08 -24.30 4.91
CA ALA A 663 4.69 -23.35 4.01
C ALA A 663 6.08 -22.90 4.49
N ALA A 664 6.22 -22.61 5.78
CA ALA A 664 7.49 -22.23 6.38
C ALA A 664 8.51 -23.38 6.37
N TYR A 665 8.06 -24.61 6.60
CA TYR A 665 8.94 -25.78 6.59
C TYR A 665 9.51 -26.06 5.20
N TYR A 666 8.74 -25.85 4.16
CA TYR A 666 9.23 -25.91 2.80
C TYR A 666 10.43 -24.98 2.59
N ARG A 667 10.34 -23.71 3.03
CA ARG A 667 11.44 -22.74 2.94
C ARG A 667 12.67 -23.17 3.75
N VAL A 668 12.45 -23.70 4.94
CA VAL A 668 13.54 -24.22 5.79
C VAL A 668 14.31 -25.30 5.07
N LEU A 669 13.64 -26.23 4.41
CA LEU A 669 14.27 -27.32 3.67
C LEU A 669 15.00 -26.87 2.39
N GLN A 670 14.59 -25.74 1.82
CA GLN A 670 15.23 -25.14 0.63
C GLN A 670 16.37 -24.18 1.01
N SER A 671 16.57 -23.88 2.28
CA SER A 671 17.64 -22.95 2.70
C SER A 671 19.03 -23.55 2.48
N ASN A 672 20.00 -22.70 2.19
CA ASN A 672 21.42 -23.11 2.05
C ASN A 672 21.99 -23.67 3.36
N ASN A 673 21.38 -23.35 4.50
CA ASN A 673 21.75 -23.86 5.82
C ASN A 673 20.50 -24.25 6.61
N VAL A 674 20.05 -25.49 6.40
CA VAL A 674 18.83 -26.02 7.06
C VAL A 674 18.94 -25.96 8.58
N ASN A 675 20.10 -26.22 9.16
CA ASN A 675 20.29 -26.22 10.61
C ASN A 675 20.10 -24.80 11.20
N GLU A 676 20.61 -23.79 10.52
CA GLU A 676 20.45 -22.41 10.91
C GLU A 676 18.99 -21.95 10.79
N ALA A 677 18.36 -22.27 9.67
CA ALA A 677 16.95 -21.97 9.45
C ALA A 677 16.04 -22.68 10.49
N MET A 678 16.35 -23.93 10.86
CA MET A 678 15.67 -24.65 11.94
C MET A 678 15.92 -24.00 13.30
N ASN A 679 17.14 -23.52 13.57
CA ASN A 679 17.45 -22.80 14.81
C ASN A 679 16.70 -21.46 14.90
N ALA A 680 16.52 -20.75 13.77
CA ALA A 680 15.70 -19.56 13.73
C ALA A 680 14.24 -19.85 14.13
N GLN A 681 13.65 -20.93 13.59
CA GLN A 681 12.29 -21.34 13.96
C GLN A 681 12.19 -21.75 15.45
N ARG A 682 13.18 -22.42 15.94
CA ARG A 682 13.28 -22.77 17.36
C ARG A 682 13.34 -21.53 18.24
N THR A 683 14.07 -20.51 17.83
CA THR A 683 14.18 -19.24 18.55
C THR A 683 12.84 -18.50 18.59
N ILE A 684 12.15 -18.42 17.47
CA ILE A 684 10.80 -17.82 17.38
C ILE A 684 9.84 -18.54 18.31
N TRP A 685 9.80 -19.88 18.28
CA TRP A 685 8.95 -20.69 19.14
C TRP A 685 9.19 -20.38 20.62
N ARG A 686 10.45 -20.34 21.03
CA ARG A 686 10.84 -20.09 22.42
C ARG A 686 10.50 -18.66 22.88
N SER A 687 10.79 -17.65 22.06
CA SER A 687 10.57 -16.26 22.42
C SER A 687 9.10 -15.91 22.59
N LEU A 688 8.21 -16.55 21.82
CA LEU A 688 6.79 -16.23 21.77
C LEU A 688 5.92 -17.18 22.64
N GLN A 689 6.51 -18.14 23.33
CA GLN A 689 5.78 -19.01 24.27
C GLN A 689 5.27 -18.26 25.51
N VAL A 690 6.04 -17.31 26.01
CA VAL A 690 5.76 -16.61 27.26
C VAL A 690 4.72 -15.51 27.08
N SER A 691 4.73 -14.86 25.95
CA SER A 691 3.76 -13.82 25.58
C SER A 691 3.71 -13.69 24.07
N ALA A 692 2.53 -13.73 23.49
CA ALA A 692 2.28 -13.39 22.09
C ALA A 692 1.40 -12.14 22.05
N PRO A 693 1.99 -10.95 22.19
CA PRO A 693 1.23 -9.71 22.43
C PRO A 693 0.45 -9.23 21.22
N THR A 694 0.84 -9.67 20.02
CA THR A 694 0.15 -9.30 18.78
C THR A 694 -0.37 -10.52 18.02
N PRO A 695 -1.41 -10.37 17.19
CA PRO A 695 -1.85 -11.45 16.29
C PRO A 695 -0.75 -11.97 15.36
N LEU A 696 0.18 -11.09 14.96
CA LEU A 696 1.34 -11.47 14.16
C LEU A 696 2.32 -12.36 14.94
N ASP A 697 2.54 -12.06 16.22
CA ASP A 697 3.39 -12.89 17.09
C ASP A 697 2.74 -14.25 17.37
N GLN A 698 1.42 -14.27 17.53
CA GLN A 698 0.64 -15.51 17.64
C GLN A 698 0.79 -16.35 16.37
N TYR A 699 0.62 -15.73 15.20
CA TYR A 699 0.80 -16.41 13.92
C TYR A 699 2.22 -16.99 13.76
N ARG A 700 3.26 -16.23 14.09
CA ARG A 700 4.67 -16.70 14.02
C ARG A 700 4.96 -17.82 14.99
N ARG A 701 4.41 -17.74 16.19
CA ARG A 701 4.52 -18.81 17.16
C ARG A 701 3.94 -20.10 16.60
N GLU A 702 2.72 -20.04 16.07
CA GLU A 702 2.05 -21.21 15.49
C GLU A 702 2.78 -21.70 14.23
N GLN A 703 3.31 -20.81 13.41
CA GLN A 703 4.16 -21.17 12.28
C GLN A 703 5.42 -21.93 12.71
N ALA A 704 6.14 -21.42 13.69
CA ALA A 704 7.35 -22.07 14.21
C ALA A 704 7.02 -23.44 14.85
N ARG A 705 5.90 -23.52 15.59
CA ARG A 705 5.38 -24.79 16.14
C ARG A 705 5.16 -25.82 15.04
N GLY A 706 4.52 -25.41 13.95
CA GLY A 706 4.24 -26.29 12.82
C GLY A 706 5.51 -26.77 12.11
N VAL A 707 6.52 -25.89 11.94
CA VAL A 707 7.83 -26.29 11.37
C VAL A 707 8.50 -27.35 12.23
N LEU A 708 8.54 -27.15 13.56
CA LEU A 708 9.17 -28.10 14.48
C LEU A 708 8.44 -29.44 14.50
N PHE A 709 7.12 -29.41 14.44
CA PHE A 709 6.30 -30.62 14.35
C PHE A 709 6.53 -31.38 13.04
N LEU A 710 6.51 -30.70 11.90
CA LEU A 710 6.68 -31.31 10.59
C LEU A 710 8.10 -31.88 10.41
N ASP A 711 9.11 -31.22 10.97
CA ASP A 711 10.47 -31.75 10.99
C ASP A 711 10.57 -33.04 11.82
N SER A 712 9.97 -33.05 12.99
CA SER A 712 9.89 -34.27 13.83
C SER A 712 9.11 -35.38 13.15
N LEU A 713 8.00 -35.08 12.49
CA LEU A 713 7.23 -36.05 11.72
C LEU A 713 8.06 -36.62 10.56
N ARG A 714 8.76 -35.74 9.80
CA ARG A 714 9.63 -36.16 8.70
C ARG A 714 10.75 -37.12 9.16
N GLN A 715 11.40 -36.78 10.28
CA GLN A 715 12.44 -37.63 10.86
C GLN A 715 11.89 -39.00 11.31
N LYS A 716 10.65 -39.06 11.75
CA LYS A 716 10.00 -40.26 12.21
C LYS A 716 9.55 -41.21 11.11
N ILE A 717 8.97 -40.66 9.99
CA ILE A 717 8.39 -41.48 8.91
C ILE A 717 9.28 -41.58 7.69
N GLY A 718 10.35 -40.77 7.62
CA GLY A 718 11.29 -40.69 6.50
C GLY A 718 10.86 -39.77 5.38
N ASP A 719 11.82 -39.29 4.61
CA ASP A 719 11.64 -38.22 3.61
C ASP A 719 10.60 -38.57 2.54
N GLU A 720 10.65 -39.74 1.96
CA GLU A 720 9.75 -40.14 0.87
C GLU A 720 8.29 -40.24 1.36
N ALA A 721 8.06 -40.87 2.50
CA ALA A 721 6.72 -40.99 3.07
C ALA A 721 6.16 -39.62 3.46
N PHE A 722 7.00 -38.75 4.04
CA PHE A 722 6.62 -37.39 4.41
C PHE A 722 6.25 -36.56 3.19
N LEU A 723 7.07 -36.52 2.15
CA LEU A 723 6.81 -35.76 0.93
C LEU A 723 5.55 -36.26 0.20
N ASN A 724 5.30 -37.55 0.20
CA ASN A 724 4.08 -38.13 -0.38
C ASN A 724 2.83 -37.74 0.43
N LEU A 725 2.93 -37.73 1.78
CA LEU A 725 1.85 -37.29 2.66
C LEU A 725 1.49 -35.82 2.39
N MET A 726 2.50 -34.95 2.39
CA MET A 726 2.30 -33.51 2.17
C MET A 726 1.70 -33.22 0.80
N ARG A 727 2.22 -33.87 -0.26
CA ARG A 727 1.69 -33.74 -1.63
C ARG A 727 0.23 -34.16 -1.74
N ASN A 728 -0.08 -35.33 -1.22
CA ASN A 728 -1.42 -35.91 -1.35
C ASN A 728 -2.46 -35.10 -0.55
N TYR A 729 -2.08 -34.64 0.64
CA TYR A 729 -2.95 -33.79 1.44
C TYR A 729 -3.21 -32.46 0.74
N PHE A 730 -2.18 -31.80 0.26
CA PHE A 730 -2.31 -30.56 -0.46
C PHE A 730 -3.22 -30.67 -1.68
N ARG A 731 -3.00 -31.67 -2.55
CA ARG A 731 -3.81 -31.89 -3.77
C ARG A 731 -5.28 -32.10 -3.47
N SER A 732 -5.62 -32.73 -2.38
CA SER A 732 -7.00 -32.99 -1.98
C SER A 732 -7.67 -31.81 -1.25
N HIS A 733 -6.88 -30.89 -0.69
CA HIS A 733 -7.38 -29.82 0.19
C HIS A 733 -7.04 -28.40 -0.26
N THR A 734 -6.36 -28.23 -1.39
CA THR A 734 -6.10 -26.91 -1.98
C THR A 734 -7.38 -26.11 -2.08
N THR A 735 -7.33 -24.86 -1.63
CA THR A 735 -8.45 -23.90 -1.56
C THR A 735 -9.59 -24.28 -0.59
N LYS A 736 -9.41 -25.35 0.20
CA LYS A 736 -10.38 -25.77 1.19
C LYS A 736 -9.96 -25.35 2.59
N THR A 737 -10.95 -25.18 3.43
CA THR A 737 -10.76 -25.04 4.88
C THR A 737 -10.47 -26.39 5.49
N VAL A 738 -9.40 -26.49 6.28
CA VAL A 738 -8.93 -27.74 6.89
C VAL A 738 -8.72 -27.61 8.39
N THR A 739 -8.78 -28.74 9.07
CA THR A 739 -8.41 -28.85 10.48
C THR A 739 -7.09 -29.62 10.62
N ALA A 740 -6.34 -29.30 11.65
CA ALA A 740 -5.14 -30.06 12.00
C ALA A 740 -5.47 -31.54 12.27
N ASP A 741 -6.66 -31.83 12.81
CA ASP A 741 -7.11 -33.21 13.05
C ASP A 741 -7.27 -34.00 11.74
N SER A 742 -7.78 -33.38 10.66
CA SER A 742 -7.88 -34.04 9.35
C SER A 742 -6.52 -34.40 8.75
N PHE A 743 -5.50 -33.58 8.98
CA PHE A 743 -4.13 -33.88 8.59
C PHE A 743 -3.53 -34.99 9.42
N LEU A 744 -3.69 -34.91 10.74
CA LEU A 744 -3.19 -35.95 11.67
C LEU A 744 -3.81 -37.29 11.37
N GLU A 745 -5.11 -37.35 11.09
CA GLU A 745 -5.81 -38.57 10.69
C GLU A 745 -5.23 -39.16 9.41
N GLN A 746 -5.00 -38.35 8.40
CA GLN A 746 -4.35 -38.77 7.14
C GLN A 746 -2.90 -39.22 7.36
N ALA A 747 -2.21 -38.67 8.34
CA ALA A 747 -0.88 -39.10 8.74
C ALA A 747 -0.89 -40.34 9.65
N GLY A 748 -2.06 -40.87 9.99
CA GLY A 748 -2.22 -41.98 10.92
C GLY A 748 -1.94 -41.63 12.38
N LEU A 749 -2.13 -40.34 12.73
CA LEU A 749 -1.83 -39.80 14.04
C LEU A 749 -3.08 -39.22 14.72
N THR A 750 -3.05 -39.11 16.04
CA THR A 750 -3.99 -38.32 16.83
C THR A 750 -3.23 -37.18 17.51
N ARG A 751 -3.93 -36.18 18.05
CA ARG A 751 -3.29 -35.09 18.82
C ARG A 751 -2.40 -35.62 19.94
N VAL A 752 -2.84 -36.66 20.62
CA VAL A 752 -2.08 -37.30 21.71
C VAL A 752 -0.84 -38.04 21.18
N SER A 753 -0.98 -38.82 20.09
CA SER A 753 0.16 -39.53 19.50
C SER A 753 1.12 -38.64 18.75
N ALA A 754 0.67 -37.42 18.37
CA ALA A 754 1.49 -36.42 17.74
C ALA A 754 2.35 -35.60 18.71
N HIS A 755 2.12 -35.72 20.01
CA HIS A 755 2.82 -34.96 21.05
C HIS A 755 2.86 -33.44 20.78
N LEU A 756 1.75 -32.91 20.28
CA LEU A 756 1.70 -31.50 19.86
C LEU A 756 1.94 -30.51 21.02
N ASP A 757 1.62 -30.91 22.23
CA ASP A 757 1.78 -30.11 23.44
C ASP A 757 3.16 -30.28 24.11
N GLU A 758 3.96 -31.24 23.61
CA GLU A 758 5.26 -31.62 24.17
C GLU A 758 6.44 -31.23 23.27
N ILE A 759 6.27 -30.28 22.35
CA ILE A 759 7.38 -29.78 21.54
C ILE A 759 8.34 -29.07 22.50
N ASP A 760 9.50 -29.73 22.77
CA ASP A 760 10.52 -29.18 23.65
C ASP A 760 10.97 -27.79 23.20
N PRO A 761 11.07 -26.85 24.14
CA PRO A 761 11.63 -25.54 23.80
C PRO A 761 13.10 -25.72 23.38
N PRO A 762 13.45 -25.19 22.25
CA PRO A 762 14.73 -25.48 21.63
C PRO A 762 15.91 -24.75 22.26
N ASP A 763 17.07 -25.26 21.99
CA ASP A 763 18.35 -24.65 22.34
C ASP A 763 18.83 -23.65 21.27
N GLY A 764 18.73 -22.35 21.53
CA GLY A 764 19.17 -21.28 20.61
C GLY A 764 18.97 -19.90 21.21
N PRO A 765 19.49 -18.83 20.60
CA PRO A 765 19.20 -17.47 21.03
C PRO A 765 17.72 -17.15 20.87
N THR A 766 17.19 -16.36 21.80
CA THR A 766 15.77 -15.99 21.78
C THR A 766 15.48 -14.95 20.69
N TYR A 767 16.43 -14.04 20.42
CA TYR A 767 16.30 -12.96 19.48
C TYR A 767 17.51 -12.84 18.56
N LEU A 768 17.22 -12.44 17.33
CA LEU A 768 18.18 -12.08 16.30
C LEU A 768 18.18 -10.58 16.05
N VAL A 769 19.26 -10.05 15.54
CA VAL A 769 19.43 -8.60 15.34
C VAL A 769 18.34 -8.02 14.42
N ASN A 770 17.93 -8.74 13.42
CA ASN A 770 16.89 -8.31 12.50
C ASN A 770 15.46 -8.43 13.05
N ASP A 771 15.24 -9.08 14.20
CA ASP A 771 13.91 -9.15 14.81
C ASP A 771 13.37 -7.79 15.23
N ILE A 772 14.25 -6.83 15.45
CA ILE A 772 13.86 -5.45 15.78
C ILE A 772 12.94 -4.84 14.72
N TRP A 773 13.12 -5.16 13.45
CA TRP A 773 12.30 -4.63 12.37
C TRP A 773 10.82 -4.91 12.52
N ARG A 774 10.50 -6.00 13.13
CA ARG A 774 9.12 -6.47 13.33
C ARG A 774 8.51 -5.95 14.62
N ARG A 775 9.32 -5.32 15.47
CA ARG A 775 8.98 -4.92 16.84
C ARG A 775 9.04 -3.42 17.07
N LEU A 776 9.25 -2.64 16.00
CA LEU A 776 9.37 -1.19 16.04
C LEU A 776 8.18 -0.47 16.68
N PRO A 777 6.90 -0.93 16.55
CA PRO A 777 5.78 -0.24 17.19
C PRO A 777 5.87 -0.15 18.72
N SER A 778 6.51 -1.12 19.36
CA SER A 778 6.74 -1.11 20.81
C SER A 778 8.15 -0.67 21.21
N ALA A 779 9.00 -0.33 20.24
CA ALA A 779 10.39 -0.03 20.49
C ALA A 779 10.64 1.38 21.05
N VAL A 780 11.71 1.50 21.80
CA VAL A 780 12.28 2.78 22.24
C VAL A 780 13.80 2.78 22.03
N ILE A 781 14.38 3.92 21.67
CA ILE A 781 15.83 4.11 21.57
C ILE A 781 16.29 4.85 22.82
N VAL A 782 17.30 4.31 23.50
CA VAL A 782 17.89 4.89 24.71
C VAL A 782 19.36 5.15 24.48
N TYR A 783 19.76 6.43 24.37
CA TYR A 783 21.15 6.77 24.14
C TYR A 783 21.87 7.23 25.41
N GLY A 784 23.14 6.90 25.49
CA GLY A 784 24.00 7.24 26.62
C GLY A 784 24.43 8.70 26.64
N THR A 785 24.42 9.30 27.84
CA THR A 785 24.78 10.71 28.06
C THR A 785 26.02 10.93 28.92
N LEU A 786 26.53 9.88 29.58
CA LEU A 786 27.69 10.00 30.50
C LEU A 786 29.02 10.22 29.75
N ARG A 787 29.15 9.64 28.56
CA ARG A 787 30.27 9.85 27.64
C ARG A 787 29.76 9.92 26.21
N ASP A 788 30.46 10.66 25.37
CA ASP A 788 30.21 10.76 23.93
C ASP A 788 28.74 11.10 23.59
N ALA A 789 28.05 11.86 24.44
CA ALA A 789 26.64 12.13 24.38
C ALA A 789 26.16 12.65 23.02
N GLY A 790 26.98 13.52 22.37
CA GLY A 790 26.67 14.05 21.04
C GLY A 790 26.71 12.98 19.95
N ALA A 791 27.66 12.06 19.97
CA ALA A 791 27.80 10.96 19.03
C ALA A 791 26.71 9.91 19.24
N ASN A 792 26.42 9.53 20.49
CA ASN A 792 25.36 8.60 20.82
C ASN A 792 23.98 9.14 20.41
N ARG A 793 23.74 10.44 20.65
CA ARG A 793 22.52 11.09 20.21
C ARG A 793 22.40 11.08 18.69
N TYR A 794 23.45 11.44 17.98
CA TYR A 794 23.48 11.43 16.52
C TYR A 794 23.19 10.02 15.97
N ALA A 795 23.84 8.98 16.53
CA ALA A 795 23.58 7.60 16.12
C ALA A 795 22.14 7.17 16.40
N ALA A 796 21.55 7.60 17.53
CA ALA A 796 20.16 7.34 17.86
C ALA A 796 19.18 8.03 16.89
N GLU A 797 19.45 9.28 16.51
CA GLU A 797 18.69 10.04 15.53
C GLU A 797 18.78 9.40 14.14
N GLN A 798 19.98 8.98 13.69
CA GLN A 798 20.14 8.28 12.41
C GLN A 798 19.42 6.93 12.40
N LEU A 799 19.47 6.19 13.51
CA LEU A 799 18.75 4.92 13.63
C LEU A 799 17.23 5.13 13.60
N GLN A 800 16.72 6.17 14.28
CA GLN A 800 15.32 6.55 14.19
C GLN A 800 14.92 6.89 12.75
N HIS A 801 15.73 7.65 12.02
CA HIS A 801 15.51 7.92 10.60
C HIS A 801 15.50 6.65 9.76
N LYS A 802 16.43 5.73 10.03
CA LYS A 802 16.47 4.42 9.34
C LYS A 802 15.19 3.61 9.57
N PHE A 803 14.71 3.54 10.80
CA PHE A 803 13.46 2.87 11.14
C PHE A 803 12.25 3.56 10.52
N LEU A 804 12.24 4.88 10.56
CA LEU A 804 11.18 5.69 9.96
C LEU A 804 11.09 5.48 8.45
N ASN A 805 12.22 5.51 7.76
CA ASN A 805 12.27 5.39 6.31
C ASN A 805 11.94 3.97 5.82
N ALA A 806 12.34 2.94 6.58
CA ALA A 806 12.10 1.57 6.17
C ALA A 806 10.68 1.06 6.47
N TYR A 807 10.08 1.49 7.61
CA TYR A 807 8.83 0.91 8.10
C TYR A 807 7.85 1.96 8.65
N GLU A 808 8.02 3.22 8.32
CA GLU A 808 7.20 4.34 8.81
C GLU A 808 7.12 4.40 10.35
N SER A 809 8.15 3.84 11.03
CA SER A 809 8.17 3.68 12.48
C SER A 809 9.05 4.73 13.18
N ALA A 810 8.45 5.83 13.67
CA ALA A 810 9.13 6.84 14.50
C ALA A 810 9.32 6.32 15.93
N VAL A 811 10.37 5.54 16.14
CA VAL A 811 10.71 4.99 17.46
C VAL A 811 11.11 6.15 18.39
N PRO A 812 10.50 6.32 19.58
CA PRO A 812 10.85 7.39 20.50
C PRO A 812 12.29 7.30 20.97
N ILE A 813 12.97 8.45 21.10
CA ILE A 813 14.34 8.55 21.62
C ILE A 813 14.31 9.14 23.03
N TYR A 814 15.01 8.47 23.94
CA TYR A 814 15.18 8.90 25.34
C TYR A 814 16.67 9.01 25.69
N LYS A 815 16.98 9.89 26.62
CA LYS A 815 18.27 9.86 27.29
C LYS A 815 18.28 8.75 28.34
N ASP A 816 19.43 8.20 28.62
CA ASP A 816 19.62 7.10 29.54
C ASP A 816 19.11 7.37 30.98
N PHE A 817 19.07 8.64 31.44
CA PHE A 817 18.53 9.03 32.72
C PHE A 817 17.02 9.39 32.72
N GLU A 818 16.40 9.45 31.57
CA GLU A 818 14.97 9.75 31.39
C GLU A 818 14.10 8.48 31.45
N VAL A 819 14.69 7.29 31.45
CA VAL A 819 13.98 6.02 31.43
C VAL A 819 13.95 5.35 32.81
N SER A 820 12.88 4.60 33.06
CA SER A 820 12.71 3.77 34.25
C SER A 820 12.44 2.32 33.90
N ASP A 821 12.62 1.41 34.84
CA ASP A 821 12.27 -0.01 34.63
C ASP A 821 10.81 -0.20 34.22
N ASP A 822 9.88 0.63 34.74
CA ASP A 822 8.46 0.55 34.36
C ASP A 822 8.24 0.98 32.89
N LEU A 823 8.95 1.98 32.40
CA LEU A 823 8.89 2.40 31.00
C LEU A 823 9.44 1.31 30.07
N LEU A 824 10.52 0.64 30.47
CA LEU A 824 11.25 -0.31 29.63
C LEU A 824 10.71 -1.75 29.72
N ARG A 825 9.89 -2.06 30.71
CA ARG A 825 9.48 -3.45 31.04
C ARG A 825 8.80 -4.17 29.86
N HIS A 826 7.84 -3.53 29.21
CA HIS A 826 7.09 -4.12 28.11
C HIS A 826 7.41 -3.45 26.78
N ARG A 827 8.68 -3.14 26.58
CA ARG A 827 9.19 -2.46 25.40
C ARG A 827 10.34 -3.22 24.77
N GLU A 828 10.44 -3.11 23.46
CA GLU A 828 11.68 -3.40 22.76
C GLU A 828 12.64 -2.23 23.00
N VAL A 829 13.86 -2.51 23.45
CA VAL A 829 14.79 -1.44 23.83
C VAL A 829 16.03 -1.46 22.95
N VAL A 830 16.28 -0.36 22.27
CA VAL A 830 17.53 -0.17 21.50
C VAL A 830 18.46 0.73 22.27
N PHE A 831 19.50 0.17 22.85
CA PHE A 831 20.54 0.95 23.53
C PHE A 831 21.61 1.41 22.55
N VAL A 832 21.96 2.69 22.62
CA VAL A 832 23.04 3.30 21.84
C VAL A 832 24.12 3.83 22.80
N GLY A 833 25.35 3.39 22.56
CA GLY A 833 26.51 3.70 23.39
C GLY A 833 26.85 2.55 24.35
N ARG A 834 28.10 2.59 24.87
CA ARG A 834 28.65 1.59 25.78
C ARG A 834 28.00 1.67 27.18
N PRO A 835 28.13 0.63 28.02
CA PRO A 835 27.67 0.70 29.40
C PRO A 835 28.27 1.87 30.21
N GLU A 836 29.52 2.25 29.96
CA GLU A 836 30.15 3.41 30.64
C GLU A 836 29.62 4.75 30.13
N ALA A 837 28.96 4.78 28.98
CA ALA A 837 28.35 5.97 28.42
C ALA A 837 26.83 6.02 28.69
N ASN A 838 26.18 4.88 28.91
CA ASN A 838 24.75 4.73 29.03
C ASN A 838 24.38 4.11 30.39
N SER A 839 23.89 4.93 31.30
CA SER A 839 23.57 4.53 32.68
C SER A 839 22.48 3.45 32.75
N ALA A 840 21.50 3.47 31.86
CA ALA A 840 20.44 2.45 31.82
C ALA A 840 20.99 1.11 31.30
N LEU A 841 21.82 1.11 30.25
CA LEU A 841 22.51 -0.09 29.78
C LEU A 841 23.46 -0.66 30.82
N ALA A 842 24.16 0.18 31.58
CA ALA A 842 25.09 -0.25 32.64
C ALA A 842 24.39 -1.13 33.68
N LEU A 843 23.12 -0.81 34.02
CA LEU A 843 22.30 -1.62 34.95
C LEU A 843 21.94 -3.01 34.39
N TRP A 844 21.89 -3.15 33.09
CA TRP A 844 21.49 -4.36 32.42
C TRP A 844 22.67 -5.19 31.88
N SER A 845 23.86 -4.60 31.76
CA SER A 845 24.99 -5.18 31.03
C SER A 845 25.35 -6.60 31.52
N ALA A 846 25.36 -6.85 32.83
CA ALA A 846 25.64 -8.18 33.38
C ALA A 846 24.54 -9.21 33.03
N ARG A 847 23.27 -8.78 32.94
CA ARG A 847 22.15 -9.66 32.58
C ARG A 847 22.12 -9.94 31.09
N LEU A 848 22.64 -9.02 30.27
CA LEU A 848 22.74 -9.15 28.82
C LEU A 848 24.02 -9.90 28.37
N GLY A 849 24.88 -10.31 29.33
CA GLY A 849 26.13 -10.98 29.02
C GLY A 849 27.18 -10.06 28.34
N LEU A 850 27.07 -8.75 28.53
CA LEU A 850 27.97 -7.78 27.96
C LEU A 850 29.25 -7.66 28.80
N ASP A 851 30.38 -7.93 28.19
CA ASP A 851 31.71 -7.75 28.82
C ASP A 851 32.49 -6.63 28.10
N PHE A 852 32.32 -5.40 28.60
CA PHE A 852 33.06 -4.21 28.17
C PHE A 852 34.07 -3.86 29.23
N GLN A 853 35.35 -3.81 28.83
CA GLN A 853 36.46 -3.48 29.73
C GLN A 853 37.37 -2.44 29.10
N GLY A 854 37.46 -1.24 29.71
CA GLY A 854 38.28 -0.14 29.19
C GLY A 854 37.83 0.24 27.75
N ALA A 855 38.73 0.19 26.79
CA ALA A 855 38.46 0.47 25.37
C ALA A 855 38.17 -0.78 24.55
N ALA A 856 37.76 -1.90 25.16
CA ALA A 856 37.54 -3.17 24.52
C ALA A 856 36.20 -3.80 24.96
N PHE A 857 35.68 -4.72 24.14
CA PHE A 857 34.63 -5.66 24.55
C PHE A 857 35.01 -7.10 24.19
N LYS A 858 34.32 -8.05 24.79
CA LYS A 858 34.58 -9.46 24.59
C LYS A 858 33.36 -10.20 24.08
N ILE A 859 33.52 -11.01 23.03
CA ILE A 859 32.51 -11.87 22.44
C ILE A 859 33.11 -13.26 22.24
N ASN A 860 32.42 -14.30 22.70
CA ASN A 860 32.84 -15.70 22.57
C ASN A 860 34.26 -15.97 23.03
N GLY A 861 34.69 -15.30 24.12
CA GLY A 861 36.04 -15.43 24.64
C GLY A 861 37.08 -14.57 23.94
N GLU A 862 36.80 -14.01 22.76
CA GLU A 862 37.71 -13.15 22.00
C GLU A 862 37.61 -11.68 22.43
N VAL A 863 38.76 -10.99 22.58
CA VAL A 863 38.83 -9.57 22.97
C VAL A 863 38.96 -8.70 21.73
N HIS A 864 38.05 -7.75 21.60
CA HIS A 864 37.96 -6.78 20.50
C HIS A 864 38.35 -5.38 21.03
N ALA A 865 39.60 -5.00 20.85
CA ALA A 865 40.21 -3.80 21.44
C ALA A 865 40.54 -2.68 20.44
N SER A 866 40.22 -2.86 19.16
CA SER A 866 40.41 -1.79 18.15
C SER A 866 39.38 -0.69 18.32
N GLU A 867 39.78 0.57 18.28
CA GLU A 867 38.90 1.74 18.28
C GLU A 867 37.87 1.71 17.12
N ARG A 868 38.17 1.01 16.01
CA ARG A 868 37.33 0.88 14.84
C ARG A 868 36.31 -0.26 14.91
N GLN A 869 36.13 -0.85 16.08
CA GLN A 869 35.22 -1.97 16.27
C GLN A 869 34.00 -1.56 17.08
N ALA A 870 32.86 -2.13 16.72
CA ALA A 870 31.60 -1.98 17.45
C ALA A 870 30.84 -3.30 17.45
N LEU A 871 29.96 -3.43 18.46
CA LEU A 871 29.06 -4.57 18.64
C LEU A 871 27.63 -4.12 18.37
N VAL A 872 26.92 -4.90 17.55
CA VAL A 872 25.46 -4.91 17.49
C VAL A 872 25.01 -6.27 18.02
N LEU A 873 24.23 -6.30 19.09
CA LEU A 873 23.86 -7.54 19.80
C LEU A 873 22.37 -7.54 20.09
N ALA A 874 21.69 -8.65 19.78
CA ALA A 874 20.32 -8.93 20.21
C ALA A 874 20.29 -9.82 21.45
N ALA A 875 19.43 -9.48 22.41
CA ALA A 875 19.24 -10.23 23.64
C ALA A 875 17.80 -10.11 24.15
N GLU A 876 17.45 -10.91 25.18
CA GLU A 876 16.18 -10.79 25.90
C GLU A 876 16.17 -9.53 26.76
N ASN A 877 15.00 -8.86 26.82
CA ASN A 877 14.80 -7.79 27.82
C ASN A 877 14.79 -8.41 29.23
N PRO A 878 15.71 -8.00 30.13
CA PRO A 878 15.81 -8.58 31.45
C PRO A 878 14.58 -8.40 32.36
N LEU A 879 13.68 -7.46 31.98
CA LEU A 879 12.46 -7.16 32.72
C LEU A 879 11.23 -7.90 32.14
N ASP A 880 11.26 -8.26 30.87
CA ASP A 880 10.22 -8.99 30.17
C ASP A 880 10.81 -9.77 29.00
N ARG A 881 10.92 -11.08 29.14
CA ARG A 881 11.53 -11.97 28.16
C ARG A 881 10.77 -12.02 26.82
N ALA A 882 9.53 -11.56 26.79
CA ALA A 882 8.75 -11.42 25.55
C ALA A 882 9.21 -10.25 24.66
N CYS A 883 10.01 -9.34 25.23
CA CYS A 883 10.58 -8.18 24.53
C CYS A 883 12.09 -8.39 24.31
N MET A 884 12.61 -7.77 23.24
CA MET A 884 14.02 -7.83 22.91
C MET A 884 14.78 -6.57 23.34
N VAL A 885 16.09 -6.73 23.45
CA VAL A 885 17.06 -5.64 23.54
C VAL A 885 18.00 -5.72 22.35
N LEU A 886 18.22 -4.58 21.70
CA LEU A 886 19.26 -4.40 20.72
C LEU A 886 20.31 -3.44 21.28
N VAL A 887 21.57 -3.83 21.32
CA VAL A 887 22.67 -2.99 21.78
C VAL A 887 23.54 -2.59 20.59
N ILE A 888 23.80 -1.30 20.43
CA ILE A 888 24.72 -0.75 19.44
C ILE A 888 25.80 0.04 20.18
N ALA A 889 27.00 -0.52 20.30
CA ALA A 889 28.06 0.02 21.13
C ALA A 889 29.43 -0.16 20.49
N GLY A 890 30.10 0.94 20.20
CA GLY A 890 31.46 0.96 19.64
C GLY A 890 32.54 1.15 20.73
N ASN A 891 33.77 0.78 20.40
CA ASN A 891 34.92 1.05 21.27
C ASN A 891 35.25 2.54 21.39
N ASP A 892 34.83 3.33 20.39
CA ASP A 892 34.88 4.79 20.45
C ASP A 892 33.58 5.41 19.90
N ALA A 893 33.50 6.75 19.95
CA ALA A 893 32.33 7.49 19.47
C ALA A 893 32.05 7.27 17.98
N LEU A 894 33.08 7.25 17.14
CA LEU A 894 32.93 7.12 15.68
C LEU A 894 32.49 5.72 15.29
N SER A 895 33.01 4.67 15.92
CA SER A 895 32.58 3.29 15.66
C SER A 895 31.15 3.04 16.10
N THR A 896 30.67 3.68 17.18
CA THR A 896 29.25 3.66 17.55
C THR A 896 28.38 4.30 16.47
N VAL A 897 28.79 5.48 15.96
CA VAL A 897 28.05 6.19 14.89
C VAL A 897 28.01 5.37 13.61
N LYS A 898 29.11 4.74 13.22
CA LYS A 898 29.15 3.93 11.98
C LYS A 898 28.42 2.59 12.11
N ALA A 899 28.38 2.00 13.29
CA ALA A 899 27.73 0.71 13.53
C ALA A 899 26.21 0.77 13.31
N GLN A 900 25.56 1.91 13.50
CA GLN A 900 24.12 2.06 13.25
C GLN A 900 23.75 1.89 11.76
N ASP A 901 24.70 2.11 10.84
CA ASP A 901 24.49 1.89 9.40
C ASP A 901 24.61 0.42 9.00
N THR A 902 25.07 -0.44 9.90
CA THR A 902 25.22 -1.87 9.62
C THR A 902 23.87 -2.49 9.25
N GLU A 903 23.86 -3.34 8.23
CA GLU A 903 22.70 -4.15 7.88
C GLU A 903 22.37 -5.10 9.03
N LEU A 904 21.13 -5.04 9.51
CA LEU A 904 20.65 -5.89 10.59
C LEU A 904 20.19 -7.24 10.03
N THR A 905 21.01 -8.26 10.19
CA THR A 905 20.83 -9.59 9.63
C THR A 905 20.31 -10.60 10.65
N ALA A 906 19.98 -11.81 10.19
CA ALA A 906 19.45 -12.91 11.00
C ALA A 906 20.56 -13.59 11.85
N ASP A 907 21.33 -12.79 12.57
CA ASP A 907 22.40 -13.20 13.47
C ASP A 907 22.10 -12.72 14.89
N GLN A 908 22.67 -13.33 15.90
CA GLN A 908 22.53 -12.86 17.28
C GLN A 908 23.41 -11.64 17.55
N TYR A 909 24.60 -11.60 16.94
CA TYR A 909 25.45 -10.42 16.97
C TYR A 909 26.07 -10.11 15.61
N ILE A 910 26.40 -8.84 15.43
CA ILE A 910 27.19 -8.33 14.31
C ILE A 910 28.36 -7.56 14.90
N LEU A 911 29.57 -7.98 14.56
CA LEU A 911 30.79 -7.30 14.89
C LEU A 911 31.15 -6.36 13.73
N PHE A 912 30.90 -5.09 13.89
CA PHE A 912 31.28 -4.06 12.95
C PHE A 912 32.80 -3.80 13.02
N ARG A 913 33.43 -3.67 11.85
CA ARG A 913 34.85 -3.29 11.69
C ARG A 913 34.92 -2.24 10.59
N ASP A 914 35.39 -1.05 10.95
CA ASP A 914 35.53 0.05 9.97
C ASP A 914 36.53 -0.31 8.87
N GLY A 915 36.06 -0.33 7.64
CA GLY A 915 36.84 -0.68 6.45
C GLY A 915 36.86 -2.16 6.08
N ASP A 916 36.28 -3.05 6.89
CA ASP A 916 36.18 -4.49 6.64
C ASP A 916 34.73 -4.96 6.59
N SER A 917 34.50 -6.15 6.01
CA SER A 917 33.19 -6.79 6.09
C SER A 917 32.86 -7.15 7.53
N PRO A 918 31.61 -6.90 8.00
CA PRO A 918 31.16 -7.26 9.35
C PRO A 918 31.29 -8.78 9.59
N VAL A 919 31.70 -9.15 10.80
CA VAL A 919 31.65 -10.54 11.26
C VAL A 919 30.30 -10.75 11.97
N ARG A 920 29.63 -11.84 11.64
CA ARG A 920 28.28 -12.16 12.13
C ARG A 920 28.28 -13.51 12.83
N GLY A 921 27.42 -13.73 13.82
CA GLY A 921 27.37 -15.00 14.52
C GLY A 921 26.45 -15.06 15.73
N PHE A 922 26.66 -16.11 16.49
CA PHE A 922 25.89 -16.45 17.68
C PHE A 922 26.83 -16.55 18.89
N LEU A 923 26.33 -16.15 20.05
CA LEU A 923 27.09 -16.29 21.29
C LEU A 923 27.30 -17.77 21.63
N ASP A 924 28.50 -18.14 22.08
CA ASP A 924 28.80 -19.47 22.58
C ASP A 924 27.90 -19.77 23.78
N ARG A 925 27.42 -21.01 23.86
CA ARG A 925 26.60 -21.45 24.97
C ARG A 925 27.47 -21.61 26.20
N ASP A 926 27.02 -21.04 27.31
CA ASP A 926 27.57 -21.36 28.62
C ASP A 926 27.08 -22.74 29.06
N THR A 927 27.86 -23.79 28.78
CA THR A 927 27.58 -25.17 29.15
C THR A 927 27.48 -25.38 30.68
N SER A 928 27.74 -24.34 31.48
CA SER A 928 27.68 -24.41 32.96
C SER A 928 26.27 -24.29 33.54
N SER A 929 25.28 -23.89 32.73
CA SER A 929 23.87 -23.69 33.21
C SER A 929 23.04 -24.98 33.25
N THR A 930 23.42 -26.01 32.47
CA THR A 930 22.70 -27.31 32.43
C THR A 930 22.89 -28.20 33.67
N GLN A 931 23.87 -27.89 34.53
CA GLN A 931 24.07 -28.67 35.78
C GLN A 931 23.29 -28.13 37.00
N ARG A 932 22.59 -26.99 36.91
CA ARG A 932 21.81 -26.42 38.03
C ARG A 932 20.32 -26.79 38.05
N ALA A 933 19.78 -27.36 36.98
CA ALA A 933 18.38 -27.81 36.94
C ALA A 933 18.13 -29.22 37.50
N GLY A 934 19.19 -29.96 37.81
CA GLY A 934 19.13 -31.33 38.34
C GLY A 934 19.25 -31.47 39.86
N ALA A 935 19.29 -30.39 40.66
CA ALA A 935 19.48 -30.45 42.10
C ALA A 935 18.50 -29.53 42.85
N ALA A 936 17.20 -29.74 42.63
CA ALA A 936 16.14 -29.33 43.55
C ALA A 936 14.94 -30.25 43.37
N ASN A 937 14.98 -31.36 44.03
CA ASN A 937 13.80 -32.12 44.42
C ASN A 937 13.25 -31.55 45.72
#